data_20373eeb351ac514236e425f4b1f6785
#
_entry.id   20373eeb351ac514236e425f4b1f6785
#
_cell.length_a   1.000
_cell.length_b   1.000
_cell.length_c   1.000
_cell.angle_alpha   90.00
_cell.angle_beta   90.00
_cell.angle_gamma   90.00
#
_symmetry.space_group_name_H-M   'P 1'
#
loop_
_entity.id
_entity.type
_entity.pdbx_description
1 polymer ?
#
loop_
_entity_poly.entity_id
_entity_poly.type
_entity_poly.pdbx_seq_one_letter_code
_entity_poly.pdbx_strand_id
1 'polypeptide(L)'
;MMANYLDATCDVTERVADLLGRMTLVEKCGQLNQRLYGWDTFVRDGEDFDVTAVFKDEVTTFGGIGALYGLFRADPWSGMNHENGISRENSARVANLLQRYVMENTRLGIPMLISEEVPHGHQALDSESYPVNLARGASFNRELQREIATAIATEIRDKGVHLALASALDIMRDPRWGRAEECFSEDPYLAAEFTKSITTGFQESGEIAVILKHFAAQGEPVGGHNSGPVSIGMRELREIFLPPMVAATDALGVMAAYNEIDGVPCHANADLLTGILRDELGFEGIVMADGCALDRLLNLMPDTKKAAALGLTAGVDLSLWDSVYPDLAAAVTAGEVGEALVDRAVSRVLRLKFELGLFEKPYVTEKVAERSASWRIWNLQAAREAICLLENRKNVLPLRDAKHIAVIGPNADALYNQLGDYTAPQNMTDGVTILQGLQNLAPENVTISYEKGSEVREKVINGVEKAVQLANSADVIVLALGGSSARNFDMEFLNNGAVSSKGPNMDAGENVDVADLALPDAQIELFQAVRALGKPVVVVLVQGRPNAIPEISEQADALLTAWYPGAQGGTAVAEVLFGMTNPSGKLPVSIPRSSGQLPVYYNQKVGEYKEDYFDERGSALYNFGYGLSYSDFEYQKIETTRTNLTIAELEAGEQFEFRITIANKSDVAGQEVVQLYIHDEEASITRRKKELKDFQKIEIGARKTQEVILKIGLAELQIWSIKNRWELEAGNVRIFVGGGSDTTLETMIQIKNEVV
;
A
#
# COMPACT_ATOMS: atom_id res chain seq x y z
N MET A 1 45.38 6.68 -18.34
CA MET A 1 44.97 6.27 -16.98
C MET A 1 43.59 5.66 -17.12
N MET A 2 43.39 4.44 -16.64
CA MET A 2 42.05 3.87 -16.53
C MET A 2 41.19 4.84 -15.69
N ALA A 3 39.95 4.99 -16.08
CA ALA A 3 39.02 5.81 -15.33
C ALA A 3 38.75 5.13 -13.99
N ASN A 4 38.92 5.83 -12.87
CA ASN A 4 38.70 5.29 -11.53
C ASN A 4 37.26 4.79 -11.32
N TYR A 5 36.24 5.43 -11.98
CA TYR A 5 34.87 5.01 -11.84
C TYR A 5 34.58 3.59 -12.40
N LEU A 6 35.43 3.08 -13.29
CA LEU A 6 35.37 1.71 -13.84
C LEU A 6 36.11 0.69 -12.99
N ASP A 7 36.88 1.11 -11.97
CA ASP A 7 37.59 0.22 -11.09
C ASP A 7 36.74 -0.15 -9.87
N ALA A 8 36.21 -1.38 -9.88
CA ALA A 8 35.33 -1.89 -8.81
C ALA A 8 36.05 -2.05 -7.45
N THR A 9 37.37 -1.90 -7.40
CA THR A 9 38.13 -1.94 -6.13
C THR A 9 38.18 -0.58 -5.42
N CYS A 10 37.83 0.50 -6.12
CA CYS A 10 37.74 1.83 -5.53
C CYS A 10 36.45 1.99 -4.71
N ASP A 11 36.50 2.84 -3.69
CA ASP A 11 35.32 3.22 -2.90
C ASP A 11 34.24 3.89 -3.78
N VAL A 12 32.97 3.65 -3.48
CA VAL A 12 31.84 4.20 -4.26
C VAL A 12 31.90 5.72 -4.30
N THR A 13 32.27 6.38 -3.21
CA THR A 13 32.40 7.85 -3.14
C THR A 13 33.46 8.38 -4.09
N GLU A 14 34.62 7.68 -4.18
CA GLU A 14 35.69 8.04 -5.11
C GLU A 14 35.25 7.83 -6.57
N ARG A 15 34.54 6.74 -6.86
CA ARG A 15 34.02 6.44 -8.19
C ARG A 15 32.97 7.50 -8.64
N VAL A 16 32.06 7.88 -7.74
CA VAL A 16 31.07 8.96 -7.99
C VAL A 16 31.79 10.27 -8.29
N ALA A 17 32.78 10.66 -7.47
CA ALA A 17 33.52 11.92 -7.65
C ALA A 17 34.27 11.96 -8.98
N ASP A 18 34.94 10.86 -9.35
CA ASP A 18 35.67 10.75 -10.64
C ASP A 18 34.71 10.84 -11.84
N LEU A 19 33.58 10.10 -11.80
CA LEU A 19 32.62 10.10 -12.88
C LEU A 19 31.94 11.48 -13.03
N LEU A 20 31.50 12.08 -11.92
CA LEU A 20 30.88 13.41 -11.89
C LEU A 20 31.81 14.49 -12.47
N GLY A 21 33.10 14.43 -12.14
CA GLY A 21 34.12 15.35 -12.66
C GLY A 21 34.40 15.22 -14.17
N ARG A 22 33.94 14.12 -14.81
CA ARG A 22 34.04 13.89 -16.27
C ARG A 22 32.81 14.29 -17.04
N MET A 23 31.69 14.48 -16.36
CA MET A 23 30.39 14.76 -16.98
C MET A 23 30.29 16.24 -17.38
N THR A 24 29.70 16.47 -18.56
CA THR A 24 29.19 17.80 -18.95
C THR A 24 27.89 18.10 -18.20
N LEU A 25 27.52 19.38 -18.12
CA LEU A 25 26.27 19.79 -17.49
C LEU A 25 25.04 19.09 -18.13
N VAL A 26 25.04 18.90 -19.46
CA VAL A 26 23.95 18.20 -20.16
C VAL A 26 23.89 16.73 -19.74
N GLU A 27 25.02 16.02 -19.66
CA GLU A 27 25.07 14.63 -19.19
C GLU A 27 24.64 14.50 -17.74
N LYS A 28 24.98 15.47 -16.87
CA LYS A 28 24.49 15.55 -15.49
C LYS A 28 22.96 15.65 -15.44
N CYS A 29 22.39 16.59 -16.21
CA CYS A 29 20.93 16.73 -16.30
C CYS A 29 20.26 15.48 -16.87
N GLY A 30 20.91 14.80 -17.81
CA GLY A 30 20.43 13.51 -18.34
C GLY A 30 20.27 12.43 -17.26
N GLN A 31 21.16 12.42 -16.25
CA GLN A 31 21.05 11.45 -15.14
C GLN A 31 19.92 11.76 -14.14
N LEU A 32 19.36 12.97 -14.16
CA LEU A 32 18.20 13.37 -13.34
C LEU A 32 16.88 13.23 -14.09
N ASN A 33 16.90 12.75 -15.31
CA ASN A 33 15.78 12.69 -16.22
C ASN A 33 15.20 11.26 -16.32
N GLN A 34 13.86 11.17 -16.18
CA GLN A 34 13.05 9.97 -16.38
C GLN A 34 11.77 10.37 -17.15
N ARG A 35 11.94 11.00 -18.31
CA ARG A 35 10.87 11.66 -19.05
C ARG A 35 10.07 10.73 -19.96
N LEU A 36 10.70 9.68 -20.47
CA LEU A 36 10.05 8.77 -21.40
C LEU A 36 9.14 7.76 -20.70
N TYR A 37 8.05 7.42 -21.38
CA TYR A 37 7.28 6.23 -21.06
C TYR A 37 8.00 4.99 -21.61
N GLY A 38 8.22 3.99 -20.80
CA GLY A 38 8.97 2.79 -21.18
C GLY A 38 8.36 2.02 -22.35
N TRP A 39 7.03 1.99 -22.44
CA TRP A 39 6.32 1.34 -23.56
C TRP A 39 6.47 2.06 -24.92
N ASP A 40 6.96 3.30 -24.95
CA ASP A 40 7.28 4.04 -26.19
C ASP A 40 8.72 3.80 -26.66
N THR A 41 9.54 3.06 -25.90
CA THR A 41 10.98 2.93 -26.16
C THR A 41 11.36 1.76 -27.05
N PHE A 42 10.44 0.84 -27.28
CA PHE A 42 10.64 -0.33 -28.12
C PHE A 42 9.52 -0.50 -29.16
N VAL A 43 9.84 -1.20 -30.23
CA VAL A 43 8.85 -1.75 -31.18
C VAL A 43 8.98 -3.26 -31.19
N ARG A 44 7.83 -3.94 -31.28
CA ARG A 44 7.74 -5.39 -31.37
C ARG A 44 7.28 -5.81 -32.78
N ASP A 45 8.02 -6.72 -33.42
CA ASP A 45 7.63 -7.37 -34.68
C ASP A 45 7.70 -8.89 -34.47
N GLY A 46 6.54 -9.48 -34.15
CA GLY A 46 6.46 -10.87 -33.76
C GLY A 46 7.22 -11.15 -32.46
N GLU A 47 8.28 -11.95 -32.57
CA GLU A 47 9.19 -12.27 -31.46
C GLU A 47 10.42 -11.36 -31.39
N ASP A 48 10.59 -10.44 -32.36
CA ASP A 48 11.71 -9.52 -32.41
C ASP A 48 11.38 -8.16 -31.81
N PHE A 49 12.40 -7.51 -31.24
CA PHE A 49 12.31 -6.20 -30.62
C PHE A 49 13.41 -5.29 -31.15
N ASP A 50 13.09 -4.01 -31.37
CA ASP A 50 14.07 -2.97 -31.73
C ASP A 50 13.79 -1.70 -30.94
N VAL A 51 14.81 -0.83 -30.85
CA VAL A 51 14.78 0.43 -30.12
C VAL A 51 14.15 1.52 -30.99
N THR A 52 13.20 2.28 -30.45
CA THR A 52 12.51 3.36 -31.18
C THR A 52 13.41 4.56 -31.44
N ALA A 53 13.03 5.39 -32.42
CA ALA A 53 13.68 6.67 -32.70
C ALA A 53 13.61 7.64 -31.51
N VAL A 54 12.47 7.66 -30.79
CA VAL A 54 12.26 8.52 -29.61
C VAL A 54 13.27 8.22 -28.52
N PHE A 55 13.53 6.94 -28.24
CA PHE A 55 14.55 6.55 -27.25
C PHE A 55 15.96 6.91 -27.71
N LYS A 56 16.28 6.68 -29.00
CA LYS A 56 17.58 7.03 -29.60
C LYS A 56 17.86 8.53 -29.50
N ASP A 57 16.85 9.35 -29.80
CA ASP A 57 16.94 10.81 -29.72
C ASP A 57 17.15 11.31 -28.31
N GLU A 58 16.45 10.72 -27.31
CA GLU A 58 16.61 11.05 -25.89
C GLU A 58 18.03 10.76 -25.39
N VAL A 59 18.51 9.55 -25.65
CA VAL A 59 19.88 9.12 -25.27
C VAL A 59 20.92 10.04 -25.89
N THR A 60 20.73 10.44 -27.15
CA THR A 60 21.67 11.32 -27.87
C THR A 60 21.63 12.75 -27.33
N THR A 61 20.44 13.28 -27.07
CA THR A 61 20.21 14.66 -26.60
C THR A 61 20.88 14.91 -25.25
N PHE A 62 20.76 13.97 -24.33
CA PHE A 62 21.26 14.13 -22.96
C PHE A 62 22.55 13.36 -22.69
N GLY A 63 23.12 12.67 -23.68
CA GLY A 63 24.33 11.87 -23.50
C GLY A 63 24.13 10.70 -22.51
N GLY A 64 22.90 10.20 -22.39
CA GLY A 64 22.48 9.12 -21.51
C GLY A 64 21.09 9.36 -20.92
N ILE A 65 20.67 8.42 -20.11
CA ILE A 65 19.36 8.44 -19.42
C ILE A 65 19.58 8.07 -17.94
N GLY A 66 18.94 8.79 -17.01
CA GLY A 66 18.99 8.51 -15.57
C GLY A 66 18.23 7.26 -15.21
N ALA A 67 16.95 7.26 -15.54
CA ALA A 67 16.04 6.15 -15.35
C ALA A 67 15.00 6.06 -16.48
N LEU A 68 14.38 4.88 -16.62
CA LEU A 68 13.27 4.61 -17.53
C LEU A 68 12.15 3.96 -16.76
N TYR A 69 10.96 4.56 -16.77
CA TYR A 69 9.81 4.04 -16.06
C TYR A 69 8.91 3.20 -16.98
N GLY A 70 8.39 2.09 -16.45
CA GLY A 70 7.29 1.35 -17.03
C GLY A 70 7.64 0.65 -18.34
N LEU A 71 8.88 0.14 -18.47
CA LEU A 71 9.29 -0.66 -19.63
C LEU A 71 8.38 -1.87 -19.83
N PHE A 72 8.00 -2.51 -18.72
CA PHE A 72 7.16 -3.71 -18.72
C PHE A 72 5.69 -3.44 -18.41
N ARG A 73 5.36 -2.17 -18.09
CA ARG A 73 4.00 -1.80 -17.74
C ARG A 73 3.02 -2.25 -18.83
N ALA A 74 1.98 -2.96 -18.41
CA ALA A 74 0.88 -3.37 -19.26
C ALA A 74 -0.43 -3.06 -18.54
N ASP A 75 -1.21 -2.16 -19.10
CA ASP A 75 -2.51 -1.76 -18.58
C ASP A 75 -3.27 -0.92 -19.61
N PRO A 76 -4.54 -0.57 -19.34
CA PRO A 76 -5.34 0.31 -20.23
C PRO A 76 -4.72 1.68 -20.49
N TRP A 77 -3.98 2.27 -19.54
CA TRP A 77 -3.32 3.57 -19.76
C TRP A 77 -2.17 3.48 -20.76
N SER A 78 -1.29 2.50 -20.59
CA SER A 78 -0.19 2.28 -21.52
C SER A 78 -0.66 1.77 -22.90
N GLY A 79 -1.89 1.22 -22.97
CA GLY A 79 -2.40 0.53 -24.14
C GLY A 79 -1.74 -0.82 -24.41
N MET A 80 -0.87 -1.28 -23.48
CA MET A 80 -0.11 -2.52 -23.62
C MET A 80 -0.90 -3.70 -23.09
N ASN A 81 -0.84 -4.82 -23.82
CA ASN A 81 -1.53 -6.08 -23.50
C ASN A 81 -0.71 -7.27 -24.02
N HIS A 82 -1.27 -8.49 -24.01
CA HIS A 82 -0.58 -9.69 -24.46
C HIS A 82 -0.18 -9.69 -25.96
N GLU A 83 -0.79 -8.82 -26.79
CA GLU A 83 -0.48 -8.75 -28.24
C GLU A 83 0.75 -7.88 -28.50
N ASN A 84 0.90 -6.76 -27.81
CA ASN A 84 1.90 -5.74 -28.09
C ASN A 84 2.90 -5.50 -26.97
N GLY A 85 2.60 -5.96 -25.73
CA GLY A 85 3.45 -5.81 -24.56
C GLY A 85 4.60 -6.82 -24.49
N ILE A 86 5.42 -6.70 -23.48
CA ILE A 86 6.56 -7.57 -23.23
C ILE A 86 6.12 -8.69 -22.28
N SER A 87 6.13 -9.94 -22.79
CA SER A 87 5.88 -11.11 -21.96
C SER A 87 7.04 -11.34 -20.97
N ARG A 88 6.78 -12.09 -19.91
CA ARG A 88 7.79 -12.47 -18.92
C ARG A 88 9.05 -13.08 -19.58
N GLU A 89 8.87 -13.90 -20.60
CA GLU A 89 9.97 -14.60 -21.30
C GLU A 89 10.88 -13.64 -22.06
N ASN A 90 10.34 -12.53 -22.59
CA ASN A 90 11.08 -11.56 -23.36
C ASN A 90 11.65 -10.41 -22.51
N SER A 91 11.28 -10.29 -21.25
CA SER A 91 11.58 -9.10 -20.42
C SER A 91 13.08 -8.86 -20.28
N ALA A 92 13.87 -9.86 -19.90
CA ALA A 92 15.32 -9.73 -19.75
C ALA A 92 16.02 -9.34 -21.07
N ARG A 93 15.56 -9.90 -22.20
CA ARG A 93 16.09 -9.59 -23.54
C ARG A 93 15.84 -8.14 -23.91
N VAL A 94 14.63 -7.61 -23.66
CA VAL A 94 14.29 -6.23 -23.98
C VAL A 94 14.99 -5.24 -23.05
N ALA A 95 15.08 -5.54 -21.74
CA ALA A 95 15.88 -4.74 -20.81
C ALA A 95 17.34 -4.63 -21.28
N ASN A 96 17.94 -5.77 -21.62
CA ASN A 96 19.33 -5.82 -22.11
C ASN A 96 19.52 -5.07 -23.45
N LEU A 97 18.51 -5.13 -24.34
CA LEU A 97 18.55 -4.40 -25.63
C LEU A 97 18.66 -2.89 -25.41
N LEU A 98 17.80 -2.32 -24.56
CA LEU A 98 17.79 -0.89 -24.26
C LEU A 98 19.06 -0.47 -23.47
N GLN A 99 19.44 -1.27 -22.47
CA GLN A 99 20.64 -1.01 -21.67
C GLN A 99 21.91 -0.99 -22.52
N ARG A 100 22.03 -1.96 -23.44
CA ARG A 100 23.17 -2.02 -24.39
C ARG A 100 23.19 -0.81 -25.28
N TYR A 101 22.02 -0.37 -25.80
CA TYR A 101 21.97 0.82 -26.62
C TYR A 101 22.49 2.06 -25.88
N VAL A 102 22.06 2.28 -24.61
CA VAL A 102 22.51 3.40 -23.79
C VAL A 102 24.04 3.34 -23.60
N MET A 103 24.56 2.21 -23.20
CA MET A 103 26.00 2.08 -22.86
C MET A 103 26.91 2.18 -24.06
N GLU A 104 26.52 1.64 -25.21
CA GLU A 104 27.36 1.64 -26.42
C GLU A 104 27.26 2.94 -27.24
N ASN A 105 26.19 3.75 -27.07
CA ASN A 105 25.96 4.96 -27.82
C ASN A 105 26.13 6.25 -27.01
N THR A 106 26.73 6.18 -25.83
CA THR A 106 27.05 7.34 -25.00
C THR A 106 28.52 7.38 -24.63
N ARG A 107 29.05 8.58 -24.40
CA ARG A 107 30.50 8.81 -24.19
C ARG A 107 31.03 8.14 -22.91
N LEU A 108 30.21 8.10 -21.85
CA LEU A 108 30.61 7.58 -20.54
C LEU A 108 30.06 6.18 -20.25
N GLY A 109 29.16 5.66 -21.07
CA GLY A 109 28.60 4.33 -20.92
C GLY A 109 27.90 4.13 -19.56
N ILE A 110 27.22 5.16 -19.04
CA ILE A 110 26.53 5.08 -17.75
C ILE A 110 25.26 4.25 -17.91
N PRO A 111 25.08 3.14 -17.16
CA PRO A 111 23.89 2.33 -17.26
C PRO A 111 22.65 3.10 -16.76
N MET A 112 21.48 2.86 -17.36
CA MET A 112 20.21 3.44 -16.90
C MET A 112 19.59 2.57 -15.79
N LEU A 113 18.81 3.19 -14.92
CA LEU A 113 17.90 2.51 -13.99
C LEU A 113 16.59 2.14 -14.72
N ILE A 114 15.98 1.01 -14.42
CA ILE A 114 14.63 0.64 -14.87
C ILE A 114 13.73 0.64 -13.63
N SER A 115 12.64 1.39 -13.71
CA SER A 115 11.71 1.70 -12.63
C SER A 115 10.32 1.16 -12.95
N GLU A 116 9.69 0.41 -12.04
CA GLU A 116 8.41 -0.26 -12.25
C GLU A 116 7.47 -0.14 -11.04
N GLU A 117 6.16 -0.14 -11.30
CA GLU A 117 5.13 -0.17 -10.27
C GLU A 117 4.98 -1.58 -9.68
N VAL A 118 5.05 -1.65 -8.35
CA VAL A 118 4.95 -2.92 -7.61
C VAL A 118 4.11 -2.83 -6.33
N PRO A 119 2.98 -2.12 -6.28
CA PRO A 119 2.24 -1.91 -5.04
C PRO A 119 1.73 -3.21 -4.43
N HIS A 120 1.31 -4.17 -5.24
CA HIS A 120 0.84 -5.50 -4.79
C HIS A 120 1.18 -6.61 -5.80
N GLY A 121 2.34 -6.52 -6.43
CA GLY A 121 2.86 -7.33 -7.52
C GLY A 121 3.34 -6.42 -8.63
N HIS A 122 4.12 -6.95 -9.56
CA HIS A 122 4.63 -6.19 -10.70
C HIS A 122 3.50 -5.92 -11.70
N GLN A 123 3.26 -4.66 -12.06
CA GLN A 123 2.23 -4.27 -13.04
C GLN A 123 2.66 -4.59 -14.48
N ALA A 124 2.99 -5.84 -14.74
CA ALA A 124 3.48 -6.34 -16.01
C ALA A 124 2.83 -7.68 -16.36
N LEU A 125 2.87 -8.04 -17.65
CA LEU A 125 2.33 -9.31 -18.12
C LEU A 125 2.97 -10.49 -17.39
N ASP A 126 2.17 -11.53 -17.17
CA ASP A 126 2.56 -12.79 -16.54
C ASP A 126 3.11 -12.65 -15.11
N SER A 127 2.79 -11.57 -14.41
CA SER A 127 3.17 -11.32 -13.02
C SER A 127 2.08 -11.77 -12.04
N GLU A 128 2.47 -12.04 -10.80
CA GLU A 128 1.54 -12.42 -9.73
C GLU A 128 0.83 -11.17 -9.18
N SER A 129 -0.50 -11.23 -9.02
CA SER A 129 -1.28 -10.17 -8.36
C SER A 129 -1.65 -10.61 -6.95
N TYR A 130 -0.94 -10.08 -5.96
CA TYR A 130 -1.22 -10.29 -4.54
C TYR A 130 -2.42 -9.45 -4.08
N PRO A 131 -2.98 -9.72 -2.88
CA PRO A 131 -3.94 -8.80 -2.27
C PRO A 131 -3.37 -7.38 -2.15
N VAL A 132 -4.23 -6.35 -2.32
CA VAL A 132 -3.82 -4.94 -2.17
C VAL A 132 -3.34 -4.64 -0.74
N ASN A 133 -2.68 -3.50 -0.55
CA ASN A 133 -2.10 -3.14 0.75
C ASN A 133 -3.12 -3.15 1.88
N LEU A 134 -4.31 -2.61 1.66
CA LEU A 134 -5.38 -2.59 2.67
C LEU A 134 -5.79 -4.01 3.09
N ALA A 135 -5.88 -4.94 2.13
CA ALA A 135 -6.11 -6.35 2.41
C ALA A 135 -4.95 -6.97 3.21
N ARG A 136 -3.71 -6.70 2.80
CA ARG A 136 -2.52 -7.20 3.50
C ARG A 136 -2.40 -6.62 4.91
N GLY A 137 -2.80 -5.35 5.11
CA GLY A 137 -2.89 -4.70 6.42
C GLY A 137 -3.75 -5.48 7.41
N ALA A 138 -4.85 -6.05 6.93
CA ALA A 138 -5.75 -6.87 7.75
C ALA A 138 -5.10 -8.18 8.27
N SER A 139 -4.00 -8.62 7.68
CA SER A 139 -3.30 -9.83 8.13
C SER A 139 -2.57 -9.67 9.46
N PHE A 140 -2.12 -8.46 9.82
CA PHE A 140 -1.24 -8.19 10.96
C PHE A 140 -0.03 -9.14 11.01
N ASN A 141 0.53 -9.50 9.84
CA ASN A 141 1.59 -10.49 9.69
C ASN A 141 2.81 -9.88 9.01
N ARG A 142 3.77 -9.39 9.81
CA ARG A 142 5.01 -8.74 9.35
C ARG A 142 5.86 -9.64 8.46
N GLU A 143 5.99 -10.90 8.84
CA GLU A 143 6.82 -11.86 8.12
C GLU A 143 6.26 -12.18 6.73
N LEU A 144 4.94 -12.37 6.62
CA LEU A 144 4.29 -12.57 5.34
C LEU A 144 4.50 -11.38 4.39
N GLN A 145 4.53 -10.14 4.90
CA GLN A 145 4.83 -8.95 4.08
C GLN A 145 6.26 -8.98 3.56
N ARG A 146 7.22 -9.38 4.40
CA ARG A 146 8.62 -9.52 3.99
C ARG A 146 8.77 -10.58 2.89
N GLU A 147 8.17 -11.76 3.06
CA GLU A 147 8.20 -12.85 2.08
C GLU A 147 7.60 -12.46 0.72
N ILE A 148 6.46 -11.74 0.74
CA ILE A 148 5.82 -11.22 -0.48
C ILE A 148 6.73 -10.21 -1.18
N ALA A 149 7.32 -9.27 -0.43
CA ALA A 149 8.23 -8.28 -0.99
C ALA A 149 9.49 -8.92 -1.61
N THR A 150 10.07 -9.94 -0.93
CA THR A 150 11.21 -10.73 -1.46
C THR A 150 10.83 -11.48 -2.73
N ALA A 151 9.60 -12.02 -2.81
CA ALA A 151 9.10 -12.70 -3.99
C ALA A 151 8.96 -11.73 -5.19
N ILE A 152 8.37 -10.55 -4.96
CA ILE A 152 8.24 -9.51 -5.98
C ILE A 152 9.63 -9.02 -6.42
N ALA A 153 10.53 -8.73 -5.47
CA ALA A 153 11.90 -8.30 -5.76
C ALA A 153 12.64 -9.31 -6.63
N THR A 154 12.49 -10.61 -6.34
CA THR A 154 13.08 -11.68 -7.14
C THR A 154 12.52 -11.69 -8.57
N GLU A 155 11.19 -11.55 -8.71
CA GLU A 155 10.55 -11.52 -10.01
C GLU A 155 11.04 -10.35 -10.87
N ILE A 156 11.04 -9.13 -10.31
CA ILE A 156 11.40 -7.92 -11.07
C ILE A 156 12.90 -7.85 -11.38
N ARG A 157 13.76 -8.30 -10.46
CA ARG A 157 15.20 -8.43 -10.69
C ARG A 157 15.50 -9.30 -11.91
N ASP A 158 14.87 -10.47 -12.00
CA ASP A 158 15.06 -11.41 -13.11
C ASP A 158 14.61 -10.82 -14.46
N LYS A 159 13.73 -9.84 -14.44
CA LYS A 159 13.29 -9.07 -15.62
C LYS A 159 14.23 -7.91 -15.97
N GLY A 160 15.12 -7.50 -15.07
CA GLY A 160 16.05 -6.39 -15.27
C GLY A 160 15.58 -5.06 -14.68
N VAL A 161 14.64 -5.08 -13.76
CA VAL A 161 14.20 -3.89 -12.99
C VAL A 161 15.20 -3.59 -11.89
N HIS A 162 15.36 -2.31 -11.53
CA HIS A 162 16.25 -1.82 -10.50
C HIS A 162 15.54 -1.04 -9.40
N LEU A 163 14.46 -0.31 -9.76
CA LEU A 163 13.66 0.51 -8.84
C LEU A 163 12.26 -0.06 -8.72
N ALA A 164 11.87 -0.41 -7.50
CA ALA A 164 10.54 -0.92 -7.14
C ALA A 164 9.71 0.21 -6.51
N LEU A 165 8.70 0.73 -7.23
CA LEU A 165 7.81 1.76 -6.70
C LEU A 165 6.73 1.11 -5.83
N ALA A 166 6.83 1.28 -4.51
CA ALA A 166 5.98 0.61 -3.53
C ALA A 166 5.17 1.61 -2.70
N SER A 167 3.84 1.52 -2.77
CA SER A 167 2.92 2.31 -1.94
C SER A 167 2.97 1.81 -0.48
N ALA A 168 3.61 2.56 0.42
CA ALA A 168 3.83 2.11 1.79
C ALA A 168 3.80 3.22 2.85
N LEU A 169 3.88 4.48 2.45
CA LEU A 169 4.00 5.60 3.40
C LEU A 169 2.67 6.24 3.78
N ASP A 170 1.62 6.02 2.97
CA ASP A 170 0.35 6.68 3.18
C ASP A 170 -0.45 6.07 4.33
N ILE A 171 -0.96 6.94 5.19
CA ILE A 171 -1.89 6.61 6.27
C ILE A 171 -3.29 7.04 5.83
N MET A 172 -4.24 6.11 5.80
CA MET A 172 -5.60 6.40 5.37
C MET A 172 -6.37 7.18 6.45
N ARG A 173 -6.60 8.47 6.23
CA ARG A 173 -7.40 9.33 7.12
C ARG A 173 -8.76 9.70 6.54
N ASP A 174 -8.84 9.86 5.23
CA ASP A 174 -10.11 10.09 4.54
C ASP A 174 -10.42 8.95 3.55
N PRO A 175 -11.32 8.03 3.89
CA PRO A 175 -11.65 6.88 3.04
C PRO A 175 -12.39 7.24 1.74
N ARG A 176 -12.78 8.51 1.53
CA ARG A 176 -13.34 8.98 0.25
C ARG A 176 -12.28 9.07 -0.83
N TRP A 177 -11.00 9.18 -0.45
CA TRP A 177 -9.87 9.16 -1.36
C TRP A 177 -9.82 7.86 -2.17
N GLY A 178 -9.71 7.97 -3.51
CA GLY A 178 -9.76 6.84 -4.43
C GLY A 178 -8.64 5.81 -4.25
N ARG A 179 -7.48 6.24 -3.71
CA ARG A 179 -6.29 5.41 -3.50
C ARG A 179 -6.22 4.78 -2.10
N ALA A 180 -7.34 4.73 -1.37
CA ALA A 180 -7.40 4.12 -0.04
C ALA A 180 -6.86 2.67 0.00
N GLU A 181 -7.07 1.89 -1.08
CA GLU A 181 -6.57 0.51 -1.22
C GLU A 181 -5.04 0.39 -1.19
N GLU A 182 -4.31 1.48 -1.50
CA GLU A 182 -2.85 1.52 -1.47
C GLU A 182 -2.27 1.69 -0.05
N CYS A 183 -3.08 2.09 0.93
CA CYS A 183 -2.66 2.22 2.32
C CYS A 183 -2.70 0.87 3.04
N PHE A 184 -1.71 0.59 3.89
CA PHE A 184 -1.79 -0.57 4.76
C PHE A 184 -2.82 -0.38 5.88
N SER A 185 -2.98 0.85 6.39
CA SER A 185 -3.79 1.11 7.58
C SER A 185 -4.14 2.60 7.77
N GLU A 186 -5.08 2.86 8.67
CA GLU A 186 -5.23 4.17 9.32
C GLU A 186 -4.25 4.36 10.49
N ASP A 187 -3.62 3.29 10.94
CA ASP A 187 -2.74 3.31 12.10
C ASP A 187 -1.28 3.46 11.70
N PRO A 188 -0.55 4.47 12.26
CA PRO A 188 0.84 4.73 11.93
C PRO A 188 1.81 3.63 12.35
N TYR A 189 1.54 2.93 13.47
CA TYR A 189 2.42 1.86 13.96
C TYR A 189 2.33 0.62 13.08
N LEU A 190 1.11 0.17 12.75
CA LEU A 190 0.91 -0.97 11.85
C LEU A 190 1.52 -0.69 10.47
N ALA A 191 1.28 0.51 9.92
CA ALA A 191 1.86 0.90 8.64
C ALA A 191 3.40 0.95 8.70
N ALA A 192 3.99 1.49 9.76
CA ALA A 192 5.44 1.55 9.95
C ALA A 192 6.08 0.16 9.99
N GLU A 193 5.49 -0.79 10.73
CA GLU A 193 5.97 -2.17 10.81
C GLU A 193 5.91 -2.88 9.46
N PHE A 194 4.87 -2.60 8.65
CA PHE A 194 4.75 -3.17 7.31
C PHE A 194 5.70 -2.51 6.32
N THR A 195 5.88 -1.19 6.39
CA THR A 195 6.87 -0.47 5.59
C THR A 195 8.28 -1.00 5.82
N LYS A 196 8.65 -1.21 7.09
CA LYS A 196 9.93 -1.82 7.45
C LYS A 196 10.07 -3.23 6.86
N SER A 197 9.03 -4.05 6.98
CA SER A 197 9.04 -5.43 6.47
C SER A 197 9.21 -5.49 4.95
N ILE A 198 8.49 -4.66 4.20
CA ILE A 198 8.60 -4.64 2.74
C ILE A 198 9.92 -4.03 2.27
N THR A 199 10.43 -2.99 2.93
CA THR A 199 11.74 -2.41 2.62
C THR A 199 12.83 -3.46 2.76
N THR A 200 12.84 -4.18 3.88
CA THR A 200 13.76 -5.30 4.09
C THR A 200 13.64 -6.35 2.98
N GLY A 201 12.42 -6.78 2.65
CA GLY A 201 12.20 -7.81 1.63
C GLY A 201 12.63 -7.38 0.23
N PHE A 202 12.35 -6.15 -0.20
CA PHE A 202 12.77 -5.65 -1.51
C PHE A 202 14.29 -5.52 -1.62
N GLN A 203 14.97 -5.06 -0.57
CA GLN A 203 16.41 -4.74 -0.60
C GLN A 203 17.31 -5.90 -0.14
N GLU A 204 16.75 -7.04 0.30
CA GLU A 204 17.51 -8.18 0.84
C GLU A 204 18.60 -8.69 -0.12
N SER A 205 18.36 -8.65 -1.42
CA SER A 205 19.35 -9.10 -2.43
C SER A 205 20.48 -8.08 -2.68
N GLY A 206 20.27 -6.81 -2.34
CA GLY A 206 21.16 -5.70 -2.71
C GLY A 206 21.11 -5.29 -4.20
N GLU A 207 20.20 -5.88 -5.00
CA GLU A 207 20.08 -5.61 -6.44
C GLU A 207 18.83 -4.81 -6.80
N ILE A 208 17.91 -4.60 -5.84
CA ILE A 208 16.68 -3.80 -5.99
C ILE A 208 16.69 -2.67 -4.97
N ALA A 209 16.39 -1.46 -5.43
CA ALA A 209 16.10 -0.31 -4.59
C ALA A 209 14.58 -0.12 -4.48
N VAL A 210 14.04 -0.11 -3.26
CA VAL A 210 12.64 0.29 -3.07
C VAL A 210 12.53 1.82 -3.07
N ILE A 211 11.54 2.33 -3.78
CA ILE A 211 11.11 3.74 -3.76
C ILE A 211 9.79 3.78 -3.02
N LEU A 212 9.83 4.19 -1.75
CA LEU A 212 8.65 4.27 -0.91
C LEU A 212 7.79 5.49 -1.29
N LYS A 213 6.50 5.31 -1.45
CA LYS A 213 5.57 6.39 -1.81
C LYS A 213 4.34 6.40 -0.89
N HIS A 214 3.75 7.59 -0.61
CA HIS A 214 4.15 8.92 -1.06
C HIS A 214 4.64 9.75 0.13
N PHE A 215 5.65 10.58 -0.04
CA PHE A 215 6.20 11.40 1.03
C PHE A 215 5.79 12.88 0.85
N ALA A 216 4.81 13.44 1.62
CA ALA A 216 4.12 12.83 2.75
C ALA A 216 2.65 13.28 2.82
N ALA A 217 1.89 12.53 3.64
CA ALA A 217 0.54 12.88 4.07
C ALA A 217 -0.54 12.88 2.97
N GLN A 218 -0.35 12.16 1.86
CA GLN A 218 -1.32 12.13 0.76
C GLN A 218 -2.65 11.47 1.14
N GLY A 219 -2.69 10.64 2.20
CA GLY A 219 -3.88 9.92 2.66
C GLY A 219 -4.89 10.76 3.49
N GLU A 220 -4.65 12.07 3.67
CA GLU A 220 -5.58 13.01 4.33
C GLU A 220 -5.88 14.24 3.45
N PRO A 221 -6.29 14.07 2.20
CA PRO A 221 -6.61 15.21 1.35
C PRO A 221 -7.92 15.85 1.79
N VAL A 222 -7.98 17.18 1.79
CA VAL A 222 -9.20 17.92 2.11
C VAL A 222 -10.34 17.50 1.18
N GLY A 223 -11.44 17.04 1.78
CA GLY A 223 -12.62 16.59 1.05
C GLY A 223 -12.44 15.23 0.34
N GLY A 224 -11.37 14.48 0.61
CA GLY A 224 -11.10 13.19 -0.01
C GLY A 224 -10.59 13.26 -1.45
N HIS A 225 -10.23 14.44 -1.96
CA HIS A 225 -9.81 14.62 -3.35
C HIS A 225 -8.36 14.22 -3.59
N ASN A 226 -8.12 13.34 -4.55
CA ASN A 226 -6.78 12.92 -4.92
C ASN A 226 -5.87 14.11 -5.28
N SER A 227 -4.64 14.11 -4.76
CA SER A 227 -3.68 15.20 -4.93
C SER A 227 -4.15 16.57 -4.37
N GLY A 228 -5.22 16.57 -3.57
CA GLY A 228 -5.76 17.76 -2.94
C GLY A 228 -4.87 18.33 -1.82
N PRO A 229 -5.19 19.54 -1.33
CA PRO A 229 -4.45 20.14 -0.22
C PRO A 229 -4.58 19.32 1.07
N VAL A 230 -3.54 19.39 1.92
CA VAL A 230 -3.53 18.76 3.24
C VAL A 230 -3.33 19.82 4.31
N SER A 231 -4.31 19.95 5.22
CA SER A 231 -4.32 20.95 6.27
C SER A 231 -4.06 20.31 7.63
N ILE A 232 -2.80 20.02 7.92
CA ILE A 232 -2.37 19.38 9.17
C ILE A 232 -1.29 20.21 9.87
N GLY A 233 -1.23 20.12 11.19
CA GLY A 233 -0.15 20.73 11.97
C GLY A 233 1.08 19.82 12.01
N MET A 234 2.25 20.42 12.31
CA MET A 234 3.54 19.70 12.38
C MET A 234 3.54 18.52 13.36
N ARG A 235 2.73 18.54 14.41
CA ARG A 235 2.59 17.42 15.35
C ARG A 235 1.86 16.24 14.70
N GLU A 236 0.77 16.52 13.99
CA GLU A 236 0.04 15.48 13.25
C GLU A 236 0.92 14.86 12.15
N LEU A 237 1.67 15.69 11.42
CA LEU A 237 2.63 15.20 10.43
C LEU A 237 3.61 14.22 11.07
N ARG A 238 4.22 14.57 12.22
CA ARG A 238 5.27 13.75 12.87
C ARG A 238 4.75 12.51 13.58
N GLU A 239 3.60 12.59 14.24
CA GLU A 239 3.06 11.46 15.01
C GLU A 239 2.27 10.47 14.14
N ILE A 240 1.74 10.90 12.98
CA ILE A 240 0.86 10.07 12.15
C ILE A 240 1.48 9.73 10.79
N PHE A 241 2.02 10.71 10.05
CA PHE A 241 2.40 10.49 8.66
C PHE A 241 3.87 10.15 8.47
N LEU A 242 4.75 10.51 9.40
CA LEU A 242 6.17 10.18 9.30
C LEU A 242 6.59 8.81 9.87
N PRO A 243 5.86 8.14 10.79
CA PRO A 243 6.31 6.87 11.36
C PRO A 243 6.67 5.80 10.33
N PRO A 244 5.95 5.61 9.20
CA PRO A 244 6.37 4.65 8.18
C PRO A 244 7.77 4.96 7.60
N MET A 245 8.07 6.24 7.33
CA MET A 245 9.38 6.64 6.84
C MET A 245 10.46 6.53 7.92
N VAL A 246 10.14 6.87 9.17
CA VAL A 246 11.06 6.70 10.32
C VAL A 246 11.47 5.24 10.49
N ALA A 247 10.55 4.29 10.26
CA ALA A 247 10.81 2.87 10.37
C ALA A 247 11.63 2.29 9.18
N ALA A 248 11.83 3.06 8.11
CA ALA A 248 12.45 2.61 6.86
C ALA A 248 13.41 3.66 6.26
N THR A 249 14.19 4.34 7.10
CA THR A 249 15.20 5.33 6.64
C THR A 249 16.34 4.72 5.85
N ASP A 250 16.48 3.40 5.88
CA ASP A 250 17.40 2.60 5.08
C ASP A 250 16.88 2.27 3.66
N ALA A 251 15.69 2.72 3.30
CA ALA A 251 15.19 2.65 1.93
C ALA A 251 16.11 3.45 1.00
N LEU A 252 16.36 2.91 -0.21
CA LEU A 252 17.24 3.53 -1.19
C LEU A 252 16.57 4.65 -2.00
N GLY A 253 15.27 4.83 -1.84
CA GLY A 253 14.56 5.95 -2.45
C GLY A 253 13.18 6.23 -1.84
N VAL A 254 12.71 7.44 -2.07
CA VAL A 254 11.38 7.90 -1.69
C VAL A 254 10.79 8.75 -2.81
N MET A 255 9.46 8.68 -3.00
CA MET A 255 8.74 9.51 -3.95
C MET A 255 8.01 10.64 -3.22
N ALA A 256 8.26 11.89 -3.62
CA ALA A 256 7.56 13.05 -3.07
C ALA A 256 6.07 12.99 -3.46
N ALA A 257 5.18 13.36 -2.54
CA ALA A 257 3.73 13.26 -2.75
C ALA A 257 3.17 14.40 -3.62
N TYR A 258 2.07 14.12 -4.33
CA TYR A 258 1.40 15.11 -5.18
C TYR A 258 0.82 16.33 -4.46
N ASN A 259 0.39 16.15 -3.22
CA ASN A 259 -0.31 17.16 -2.43
C ASN A 259 0.61 18.30 -2.00
N GLU A 260 0.00 19.36 -1.56
CA GLU A 260 0.64 20.38 -0.76
C GLU A 260 0.35 20.17 0.75
N ILE A 261 1.22 20.65 1.61
CA ILE A 261 1.01 20.68 3.05
C ILE A 261 1.04 22.15 3.47
N ASP A 262 -0.07 22.64 4.04
CA ASP A 262 -0.19 24.03 4.52
C ASP A 262 0.21 25.08 3.47
N GLY A 263 -0.20 24.86 2.19
CA GLY A 263 0.04 25.75 1.07
C GLY A 263 1.37 25.54 0.34
N VAL A 264 2.23 24.60 0.77
CA VAL A 264 3.52 24.34 0.13
C VAL A 264 3.49 22.95 -0.56
N PRO A 265 3.56 22.86 -1.91
CA PRO A 265 3.64 21.59 -2.61
C PRO A 265 4.81 20.76 -2.10
N CYS A 266 4.61 19.46 -1.86
CA CYS A 266 5.67 18.59 -1.34
C CYS A 266 6.95 18.64 -2.21
N HIS A 267 6.80 18.73 -3.55
CA HIS A 267 7.92 18.85 -4.49
C HIS A 267 8.68 20.18 -4.43
N ALA A 268 8.15 21.18 -3.74
CA ALA A 268 8.77 22.49 -3.52
C ALA A 268 9.08 22.75 -2.03
N ASN A 269 8.85 21.77 -1.17
CA ASN A 269 8.95 21.92 0.27
C ASN A 269 10.34 21.50 0.79
N ALA A 270 11.26 22.48 0.84
CA ALA A 270 12.61 22.24 1.34
C ALA A 270 12.64 21.82 2.82
N ASP A 271 11.71 22.32 3.65
CA ASP A 271 11.62 21.92 5.06
C ASP A 271 11.24 20.44 5.18
N LEU A 272 10.38 19.94 4.27
CA LEU A 272 10.00 18.54 4.23
C LEU A 272 11.11 17.65 3.66
N LEU A 273 11.58 17.94 2.42
CA LEU A 273 12.47 17.04 1.67
C LEU A 273 13.95 17.17 2.09
N THR A 274 14.37 18.31 2.61
CA THR A 274 15.74 18.51 3.11
C THR A 274 15.72 18.54 4.63
N GLY A 275 14.99 19.46 5.27
CA GLY A 275 15.00 19.63 6.72
C GLY A 275 14.56 18.39 7.48
N ILE A 276 13.37 17.86 7.20
CA ILE A 276 12.86 16.66 7.91
C ILE A 276 13.52 15.41 7.38
N LEU A 277 13.39 15.14 6.08
CA LEU A 277 13.81 13.87 5.52
C LEU A 277 15.32 13.63 5.63
N ARG A 278 16.15 14.65 5.28
CA ARG A 278 17.61 14.52 5.26
C ARG A 278 18.25 14.86 6.60
N ASP A 279 17.98 16.07 7.10
CA ASP A 279 18.75 16.61 8.24
C ASP A 279 18.26 16.01 9.57
N GLU A 280 16.96 15.73 9.70
CA GLU A 280 16.39 15.18 10.93
C GLU A 280 16.38 13.63 10.92
N LEU A 281 15.85 12.99 9.84
CA LEU A 281 15.73 11.53 9.77
C LEU A 281 16.98 10.83 9.23
N GLY A 282 17.96 11.56 8.65
CA GLY A 282 19.21 11.00 8.15
C GLY A 282 19.07 10.19 6.87
N PHE A 283 18.01 10.38 6.08
CA PHE A 283 17.79 9.64 4.84
C PHE A 283 18.83 9.97 3.76
N GLU A 284 19.49 8.97 3.21
CA GLU A 284 20.57 9.13 2.22
C GLU A 284 20.17 8.73 0.79
N GLY A 285 19.05 8.01 0.59
CA GLY A 285 18.58 7.56 -0.70
C GLY A 285 18.15 8.69 -1.66
N ILE A 286 17.69 8.35 -2.87
CA ILE A 286 17.19 9.35 -3.84
C ILE A 286 15.78 9.83 -3.48
N VAL A 287 15.46 11.08 -3.85
CA VAL A 287 14.09 11.60 -3.87
C VAL A 287 13.63 11.68 -5.32
N MET A 288 12.62 10.88 -5.66
CA MET A 288 11.97 10.87 -6.98
C MET A 288 10.74 11.77 -6.96
N ALA A 289 10.47 12.45 -8.06
CA ALA A 289 9.17 13.11 -8.27
C ALA A 289 8.09 12.06 -8.52
N ASP A 290 6.84 12.39 -8.19
CA ASP A 290 5.68 11.67 -8.70
C ASP A 290 5.35 12.11 -10.14
N GLY A 291 4.53 11.33 -10.87
CA GLY A 291 4.31 11.52 -12.30
C GLY A 291 3.82 12.92 -12.69
N CYS A 292 4.58 13.67 -13.49
CA CYS A 292 4.30 15.04 -13.91
C CYS A 292 4.13 16.06 -12.75
N ALA A 293 4.58 15.71 -11.54
CA ALA A 293 4.34 16.57 -10.36
C ALA A 293 5.21 17.83 -10.35
N LEU A 294 6.41 17.76 -10.91
CA LEU A 294 7.26 18.96 -11.06
C LEU A 294 6.67 19.96 -12.06
N ASP A 295 5.94 19.50 -13.09
CA ASP A 295 5.23 20.38 -14.02
C ASP A 295 4.10 21.17 -13.34
N ARG A 296 3.53 20.64 -12.23
CA ARG A 296 2.54 21.37 -11.43
C ARG A 296 3.13 22.60 -10.72
N LEU A 297 4.45 22.65 -10.54
CA LEU A 297 5.14 23.84 -10.01
C LEU A 297 5.06 25.04 -10.96
N LEU A 298 4.72 24.85 -12.24
CA LEU A 298 4.41 25.93 -13.17
C LEU A 298 3.22 26.79 -12.70
N ASN A 299 2.35 26.26 -11.84
CA ASN A 299 1.28 27.03 -11.19
C ASN A 299 1.82 28.09 -10.21
N LEU A 300 3.01 27.84 -9.62
CA LEU A 300 3.70 28.77 -8.73
C LEU A 300 4.69 29.66 -9.51
N MET A 301 5.43 29.05 -10.41
CA MET A 301 6.50 29.65 -11.20
C MET A 301 6.25 29.34 -12.69
N PRO A 302 5.56 30.21 -13.42
CA PRO A 302 5.18 29.96 -14.83
C PRO A 302 6.37 30.13 -15.81
N ASP A 303 7.52 29.54 -15.47
CA ASP A 303 8.76 29.47 -16.23
C ASP A 303 9.42 28.12 -15.90
N THR A 304 9.67 27.29 -16.92
CA THR A 304 10.17 25.92 -16.76
C THR A 304 11.51 25.85 -16.02
N LYS A 305 12.40 26.80 -16.26
CA LYS A 305 13.71 26.88 -15.58
C LYS A 305 13.56 27.18 -14.09
N LYS A 306 12.66 28.08 -13.74
CA LYS A 306 12.37 28.42 -12.33
C LYS A 306 11.65 27.29 -11.62
N ALA A 307 10.70 26.64 -12.28
CA ALA A 307 10.01 25.47 -11.71
C ALA A 307 10.99 24.30 -11.48
N ALA A 308 11.89 24.02 -12.43
CA ALA A 308 12.95 23.02 -12.28
C ALA A 308 13.90 23.37 -11.13
N ALA A 309 14.34 24.65 -11.05
CA ALA A 309 15.19 25.14 -9.99
C ALA A 309 14.54 25.01 -8.61
N LEU A 310 13.22 25.27 -8.51
CA LEU A 310 12.46 25.16 -7.27
C LEU A 310 12.44 23.71 -6.76
N GLY A 311 12.08 22.75 -7.61
CA GLY A 311 12.06 21.32 -7.25
C GLY A 311 13.44 20.79 -6.85
N LEU A 312 14.49 21.11 -7.63
CA LEU A 312 15.86 20.69 -7.32
C LEU A 312 16.37 21.31 -6.00
N THR A 313 16.04 22.57 -5.75
CA THR A 313 16.43 23.28 -4.49
C THR A 313 15.74 22.65 -3.28
N ALA A 314 14.47 22.28 -3.41
CA ALA A 314 13.72 21.61 -2.36
C ALA A 314 14.30 20.22 -2.01
N GLY A 315 14.93 19.54 -2.96
CA GLY A 315 15.59 18.26 -2.73
C GLY A 315 15.16 17.11 -3.63
N VAL A 316 14.36 17.36 -4.69
CA VAL A 316 14.00 16.34 -5.66
C VAL A 316 15.21 16.02 -6.55
N ASP A 317 15.65 14.76 -6.55
CA ASP A 317 16.83 14.31 -7.28
C ASP A 317 16.50 13.78 -8.69
N LEU A 318 15.40 13.06 -8.87
CA LEU A 318 15.02 12.39 -10.12
C LEU A 318 13.59 12.75 -10.53
N SER A 319 13.40 13.16 -11.78
CA SER A 319 12.06 13.48 -12.33
C SER A 319 11.26 12.20 -12.67
N LEU A 320 9.95 12.39 -12.96
CA LEU A 320 9.09 11.35 -13.52
C LEU A 320 8.10 11.98 -14.51
N TRP A 321 8.33 11.81 -15.82
CA TRP A 321 7.57 12.35 -16.97
C TRP A 321 7.45 13.86 -17.05
N ASP A 322 8.18 14.58 -16.22
CA ASP A 322 8.13 16.04 -16.16
C ASP A 322 8.78 16.67 -17.40
N SER A 323 8.23 17.77 -17.86
CA SER A 323 8.78 18.61 -18.93
C SER A 323 9.75 19.68 -18.43
N VAL A 324 9.78 19.97 -17.13
CA VAL A 324 10.60 21.05 -16.55
C VAL A 324 12.06 20.64 -16.32
N TYR A 325 12.35 19.40 -15.89
CA TYR A 325 13.73 18.97 -15.61
C TYR A 325 14.67 18.93 -16.84
N PRO A 326 14.21 18.66 -18.06
CA PRO A 326 15.04 18.88 -19.26
C PRO A 326 15.65 20.27 -19.36
N ASP A 327 15.03 21.30 -18.76
CA ASP A 327 15.50 22.70 -18.76
C ASP A 327 16.52 23.01 -17.65
N LEU A 328 16.94 22.05 -16.82
CA LEU A 328 17.90 22.27 -15.71
C LEU A 328 19.23 22.88 -16.21
N ALA A 329 19.78 22.42 -17.36
CA ALA A 329 21.00 22.99 -17.90
C ALA A 329 20.82 24.48 -18.31
N ALA A 330 19.64 24.83 -18.84
CA ALA A 330 19.29 26.21 -19.15
C ALA A 330 19.05 27.03 -17.87
N ALA A 331 18.47 26.43 -16.81
CA ALA A 331 18.30 27.07 -15.51
C ALA A 331 19.64 27.42 -14.85
N VAL A 332 20.62 26.52 -14.88
CA VAL A 332 21.98 26.77 -14.39
C VAL A 332 22.63 27.91 -15.21
N THR A 333 22.55 27.85 -16.54
CA THR A 333 23.10 28.90 -17.42
C THR A 333 22.47 30.27 -17.19
N ALA A 334 21.19 30.30 -16.86
CA ALA A 334 20.46 31.54 -16.54
C ALA A 334 20.72 32.04 -15.10
N GLY A 335 21.40 31.25 -14.25
CA GLY A 335 21.67 31.58 -12.85
C GLY A 335 20.46 31.40 -11.91
N GLU A 336 19.42 30.67 -12.35
CA GLU A 336 18.25 30.36 -11.52
C GLU A 336 18.59 29.33 -10.43
N VAL A 337 19.60 28.47 -10.70
CA VAL A 337 20.10 27.45 -9.76
C VAL A 337 21.60 27.24 -9.94
N GLY A 338 22.32 26.94 -8.87
CA GLY A 338 23.76 26.65 -8.93
C GLY A 338 24.05 25.22 -9.39
N GLU A 339 25.08 25.01 -10.23
CA GLU A 339 25.51 23.68 -10.70
C GLU A 339 25.79 22.69 -9.54
N ALA A 340 26.23 23.21 -8.39
CA ALA A 340 26.48 22.39 -7.19
C ALA A 340 25.22 21.63 -6.70
N LEU A 341 24.00 22.15 -6.93
CA LEU A 341 22.78 21.44 -6.60
C LEU A 341 22.49 20.32 -7.61
N VAL A 342 22.81 20.52 -8.88
CA VAL A 342 22.77 19.47 -9.90
C VAL A 342 23.77 18.38 -9.54
N ASP A 343 25.00 18.74 -9.20
CA ASP A 343 26.05 17.79 -8.75
C ASP A 343 25.63 16.96 -7.56
N ARG A 344 24.96 17.58 -6.59
CA ARG A 344 24.43 16.89 -5.41
C ARG A 344 23.39 15.82 -5.79
N ALA A 345 22.42 16.15 -6.63
CA ALA A 345 21.39 15.22 -7.07
C ALA A 345 21.99 14.08 -7.93
N VAL A 346 22.85 14.43 -8.91
CA VAL A 346 23.56 13.45 -9.74
C VAL A 346 24.40 12.50 -8.91
N SER A 347 25.11 13.00 -7.89
CA SER A 347 25.93 12.17 -7.01
C SER A 347 25.09 11.08 -6.32
N ARG A 348 23.85 11.38 -5.91
CA ARG A 348 22.95 10.40 -5.29
C ARG A 348 22.49 9.34 -6.30
N VAL A 349 22.09 9.77 -7.50
CA VAL A 349 21.70 8.83 -8.57
C VAL A 349 22.86 7.93 -9.00
N LEU A 350 24.07 8.47 -9.15
CA LEU A 350 25.26 7.69 -9.48
C LEU A 350 25.65 6.74 -8.36
N ARG A 351 25.60 7.19 -7.08
CA ARG A 351 25.83 6.33 -5.92
C ARG A 351 24.92 5.12 -5.96
N LEU A 352 23.59 5.33 -6.14
CA LEU A 352 22.63 4.26 -6.24
C LEU A 352 22.97 3.26 -7.36
N LYS A 353 23.38 3.73 -8.54
CA LYS A 353 23.81 2.86 -9.65
C LYS A 353 25.03 2.02 -9.30
N PHE A 354 26.00 2.57 -8.57
CA PHE A 354 27.16 1.83 -8.10
C PHE A 354 26.81 0.82 -7.00
N GLU A 355 26.00 1.21 -6.03
CA GLU A 355 25.56 0.34 -4.93
C GLU A 355 24.75 -0.85 -5.41
N LEU A 356 23.92 -0.67 -6.44
CA LEU A 356 23.19 -1.76 -7.11
C LEU A 356 24.09 -2.62 -8.04
N GLY A 357 25.37 -2.26 -8.19
CA GLY A 357 26.33 -3.02 -9.02
C GLY A 357 26.10 -2.91 -10.53
N LEU A 358 25.37 -1.89 -11.02
CA LEU A 358 25.03 -1.78 -12.44
C LEU A 358 26.23 -1.59 -13.36
N PHE A 359 27.33 -1.01 -12.86
CA PHE A 359 28.53 -0.84 -13.66
C PHE A 359 29.28 -2.16 -13.88
N GLU A 360 29.21 -3.07 -12.91
CA GLU A 360 29.80 -4.40 -12.96
C GLU A 360 28.91 -5.42 -13.67
N LYS A 361 27.60 -5.29 -13.50
CA LYS A 361 26.59 -6.21 -14.04
C LYS A 361 25.43 -5.44 -14.67
N PRO A 362 25.64 -4.75 -15.80
CA PRO A 362 24.61 -3.93 -16.44
C PRO A 362 23.51 -4.75 -17.11
N TYR A 363 23.73 -6.04 -17.32
CA TYR A 363 22.82 -6.93 -18.03
C TYR A 363 22.34 -8.06 -17.12
N VAL A 364 21.11 -8.48 -17.31
CA VAL A 364 20.54 -9.65 -16.64
C VAL A 364 20.62 -10.89 -17.54
N THR A 365 20.53 -12.06 -16.93
CA THR A 365 20.48 -13.33 -17.68
C THR A 365 19.20 -13.40 -18.51
N GLU A 366 19.31 -13.64 -19.82
CA GLU A 366 18.16 -13.63 -20.72
C GLU A 366 17.17 -14.80 -20.54
N LYS A 367 17.48 -15.73 -19.64
CA LYS A 367 16.55 -16.77 -19.23
C LYS A 367 15.87 -16.38 -17.91
N VAL A 368 14.66 -15.86 -18.00
CA VAL A 368 13.85 -15.56 -16.83
C VAL A 368 13.37 -16.83 -16.16
N ALA A 369 13.53 -16.92 -14.85
CA ALA A 369 13.07 -18.07 -14.08
C ALA A 369 11.53 -18.24 -14.19
N GLU A 370 11.07 -19.50 -14.17
CA GLU A 370 9.64 -19.77 -14.04
C GLU A 370 9.09 -19.21 -12.73
N ARG A 371 7.77 -18.91 -12.70
CA ARG A 371 7.10 -18.52 -11.46
C ARG A 371 7.33 -19.57 -10.39
N SER A 372 7.83 -19.15 -9.23
CA SER A 372 7.99 -20.05 -8.10
C SER A 372 6.63 -20.50 -7.57
N ALA A 373 6.47 -21.78 -7.25
CA ALA A 373 5.27 -22.30 -6.59
C ALA A 373 5.00 -21.61 -5.25
N SER A 374 6.05 -21.13 -4.56
CA SER A 374 5.92 -20.38 -3.30
C SER A 374 5.16 -19.06 -3.48
N TRP A 375 5.24 -18.39 -4.62
CA TRP A 375 4.54 -17.13 -4.85
C TRP A 375 3.02 -17.31 -4.78
N ARG A 376 2.48 -18.35 -5.38
CA ARG A 376 1.05 -18.69 -5.27
C ARG A 376 0.65 -19.09 -3.85
N ILE A 377 1.55 -19.74 -3.11
CA ILE A 377 1.33 -20.08 -1.68
C ILE A 377 1.24 -18.81 -0.86
N TRP A 378 2.16 -17.85 -1.03
CA TRP A 378 2.13 -16.57 -0.32
C TRP A 378 0.90 -15.75 -0.69
N ASN A 379 0.49 -15.74 -1.97
CA ASN A 379 -0.72 -15.07 -2.42
C ASN A 379 -1.97 -15.63 -1.73
N LEU A 380 -2.14 -16.95 -1.74
CA LEU A 380 -3.27 -17.60 -1.07
C LEU A 380 -3.26 -17.38 0.44
N GLN A 381 -2.09 -17.43 1.09
CA GLN A 381 -1.98 -17.15 2.52
C GLN A 381 -2.36 -15.71 2.84
N ALA A 382 -1.89 -14.74 2.05
CA ALA A 382 -2.25 -13.34 2.22
C ALA A 382 -3.76 -13.12 2.05
N ALA A 383 -4.37 -13.76 1.05
CA ALA A 383 -5.81 -13.70 0.85
C ALA A 383 -6.61 -14.31 2.03
N ARG A 384 -6.17 -15.45 2.58
CA ARG A 384 -6.79 -16.07 3.76
C ARG A 384 -6.73 -15.17 4.98
N GLU A 385 -5.56 -14.58 5.23
CA GLU A 385 -5.31 -13.75 6.41
C GLU A 385 -5.91 -12.33 6.29
N ALA A 386 -6.29 -11.91 5.09
CA ALA A 386 -6.96 -10.64 4.83
C ALA A 386 -8.46 -10.65 5.15
N ILE A 387 -9.10 -11.83 5.15
CA ILE A 387 -10.55 -11.92 5.34
C ILE A 387 -10.93 -11.63 6.78
N CYS A 388 -11.66 -10.53 7.00
CA CYS A 388 -12.22 -10.16 8.29
C CYS A 388 -13.68 -10.60 8.38
N LEU A 389 -14.00 -11.46 9.33
CA LEU A 389 -15.37 -11.82 9.68
C LEU A 389 -15.94 -10.75 10.60
N LEU A 390 -16.97 -10.02 10.17
CA LEU A 390 -17.58 -8.92 10.93
C LEU A 390 -18.81 -9.35 11.70
N GLU A 391 -19.62 -10.24 11.13
CA GLU A 391 -20.85 -10.76 11.75
C GLU A 391 -21.00 -12.25 11.44
N ASN A 392 -21.48 -13.02 12.41
CA ASN A 392 -21.86 -14.43 12.23
C ASN A 392 -23.03 -14.80 13.15
N ARG A 393 -24.20 -14.27 12.83
CA ARG A 393 -25.42 -14.47 13.63
C ARG A 393 -25.90 -15.89 13.51
N LYS A 394 -26.32 -16.45 14.62
CA LYS A 394 -26.82 -17.85 14.73
C LYS A 394 -25.83 -18.90 14.21
N ASN A 395 -24.53 -18.54 14.09
CA ASN A 395 -23.48 -19.41 13.55
C ASN A 395 -23.83 -19.97 12.17
N VAL A 396 -24.31 -19.10 11.26
CA VAL A 396 -24.62 -19.49 9.88
C VAL A 396 -23.37 -19.93 9.12
N LEU A 397 -22.22 -19.40 9.48
CA LEU A 397 -20.93 -19.86 9.01
C LEU A 397 -20.24 -20.76 10.06
N PRO A 398 -19.48 -21.76 9.62
CA PRO A 398 -19.29 -22.21 8.23
C PRO A 398 -20.53 -22.93 7.65
N LEU A 399 -20.66 -22.93 6.31
CA LEU A 399 -21.80 -23.48 5.57
C LEU A 399 -21.76 -25.02 5.53
N ARG A 400 -22.08 -25.68 6.65
CA ARG A 400 -21.99 -27.15 6.79
C ARG A 400 -23.20 -27.91 6.24
N ASP A 401 -24.40 -27.32 6.36
CA ASP A 401 -25.68 -27.99 6.13
C ASP A 401 -26.38 -27.57 4.82
N ALA A 402 -25.85 -26.55 4.14
CA ALA A 402 -26.41 -26.06 2.88
C ALA A 402 -26.21 -27.08 1.75
N LYS A 403 -27.29 -27.38 1.02
CA LYS A 403 -27.25 -28.25 -0.18
C LYS A 403 -27.37 -27.47 -1.47
N HIS A 404 -27.97 -26.28 -1.43
CA HIS A 404 -28.07 -25.39 -2.55
C HIS A 404 -27.70 -23.97 -2.11
N ILE A 405 -26.62 -23.44 -2.69
CA ILE A 405 -26.11 -22.10 -2.43
C ILE A 405 -26.32 -21.24 -3.67
N ALA A 406 -27.05 -20.14 -3.54
CA ALA A 406 -27.15 -19.13 -4.57
C ALA A 406 -26.05 -18.08 -4.37
N VAL A 407 -25.14 -17.96 -5.33
CA VAL A 407 -24.09 -16.93 -5.37
C VAL A 407 -24.56 -15.79 -6.23
N ILE A 408 -24.67 -14.59 -5.68
CA ILE A 408 -25.28 -13.45 -6.33
C ILE A 408 -24.39 -12.21 -6.12
N GLY A 409 -24.36 -11.31 -7.09
CA GLY A 409 -23.71 -10.01 -6.96
C GLY A 409 -22.66 -9.73 -8.03
N PRO A 410 -22.30 -8.45 -8.20
CA PRO A 410 -21.37 -7.97 -9.22
C PRO A 410 -19.94 -8.53 -9.06
N ASN A 411 -19.54 -8.85 -7.83
CA ASN A 411 -18.20 -9.31 -7.51
C ASN A 411 -18.08 -10.84 -7.37
N ALA A 412 -19.17 -11.58 -7.67
CA ALA A 412 -19.16 -13.03 -7.55
C ALA A 412 -18.27 -13.74 -8.60
N ASP A 413 -18.35 -13.27 -9.86
CA ASP A 413 -17.61 -13.86 -10.99
C ASP A 413 -16.94 -12.76 -11.84
N ALA A 414 -16.16 -11.90 -11.18
CA ALA A 414 -15.48 -10.76 -11.80
C ALA A 414 -14.04 -10.69 -11.28
N LEU A 415 -13.10 -11.39 -11.94
CA LEU A 415 -11.72 -11.52 -11.49
C LEU A 415 -11.08 -10.13 -11.26
N TYR A 416 -11.20 -9.21 -12.21
CA TYR A 416 -10.57 -7.89 -12.09
C TYR A 416 -11.11 -7.04 -10.93
N ASN A 417 -12.36 -7.24 -10.51
CA ASN A 417 -12.92 -6.51 -9.35
C ASN A 417 -12.25 -6.90 -8.02
N GLN A 418 -11.57 -8.05 -7.97
CA GLN A 418 -10.87 -8.51 -6.75
C GLN A 418 -9.36 -8.26 -6.77
N LEU A 419 -8.81 -7.75 -7.90
CA LEU A 419 -7.36 -7.57 -8.06
C LEU A 419 -6.86 -6.19 -7.60
N GLY A 420 -7.69 -5.16 -7.65
CA GLY A 420 -7.28 -3.79 -7.31
C GLY A 420 -6.76 -2.98 -8.50
N ASP A 421 -6.40 -1.72 -8.26
CA ASP A 421 -5.71 -0.86 -9.23
C ASP A 421 -4.26 -1.35 -9.47
N TYR A 422 -3.55 -0.79 -10.42
CA TYR A 422 -2.19 -1.20 -10.80
C TYR A 422 -2.07 -2.68 -11.19
N THR A 423 -3.10 -3.22 -11.84
CA THR A 423 -3.13 -4.62 -12.29
C THR A 423 -2.92 -4.70 -13.81
N ALA A 424 -1.98 -5.54 -14.24
CA ALA A 424 -1.77 -5.87 -15.65
C ALA A 424 -2.84 -6.82 -16.18
N PRO A 425 -3.05 -6.91 -17.51
CA PRO A 425 -3.91 -7.93 -18.12
C PRO A 425 -3.54 -9.34 -17.63
N GLN A 426 -4.56 -10.06 -17.13
CA GLN A 426 -4.42 -11.40 -16.56
C GLN A 426 -4.90 -12.46 -17.53
N ASN A 427 -4.25 -13.62 -17.54
CA ASN A 427 -4.86 -14.82 -18.07
C ASN A 427 -5.94 -15.29 -17.08
N MET A 428 -7.13 -15.62 -17.57
CA MET A 428 -8.26 -16.03 -16.71
C MET A 428 -7.99 -17.30 -15.89
N THR A 429 -6.93 -18.03 -16.19
CA THR A 429 -6.46 -19.20 -15.44
C THR A 429 -5.53 -18.86 -14.28
N ASP A 430 -5.06 -17.61 -14.18
CA ASP A 430 -4.12 -17.17 -13.14
C ASP A 430 -4.81 -16.77 -11.84
N GLY A 431 -6.11 -16.46 -11.89
CA GLY A 431 -6.93 -16.12 -10.74
C GLY A 431 -8.15 -17.01 -10.55
N VAL A 432 -8.73 -16.95 -9.36
CA VAL A 432 -9.93 -17.70 -8.98
C VAL A 432 -10.97 -16.71 -8.44
N THR A 433 -12.14 -16.61 -9.11
CA THR A 433 -13.26 -15.79 -8.63
C THR A 433 -13.98 -16.44 -7.44
N ILE A 434 -14.77 -15.69 -6.70
CA ILE A 434 -15.57 -16.22 -5.57
C ILE A 434 -16.46 -17.37 -6.04
N LEU A 435 -17.13 -17.22 -7.18
CA LEU A 435 -17.96 -18.25 -7.77
C LEU A 435 -17.14 -19.51 -8.08
N GLN A 436 -16.01 -19.37 -8.77
CA GLN A 436 -15.11 -20.50 -9.09
C GLN A 436 -14.57 -21.16 -7.83
N GLY A 437 -14.15 -20.39 -6.82
CA GLY A 437 -13.69 -20.90 -5.53
C GLY A 437 -14.75 -21.76 -4.85
N LEU A 438 -15.99 -21.29 -4.79
CA LEU A 438 -17.11 -22.05 -4.24
C LEU A 438 -17.42 -23.31 -5.06
N GLN A 439 -17.40 -23.23 -6.39
CA GLN A 439 -17.61 -24.40 -7.25
C GLN A 439 -16.51 -25.46 -7.10
N ASN A 440 -15.25 -25.01 -6.98
CA ASN A 440 -14.09 -25.90 -6.86
C ASN A 440 -14.02 -26.64 -5.52
N LEU A 441 -14.50 -25.99 -4.44
CA LEU A 441 -14.37 -26.50 -3.07
C LEU A 441 -15.69 -27.02 -2.48
N ALA A 442 -16.82 -26.87 -3.20
CA ALA A 442 -18.10 -27.37 -2.75
C ALA A 442 -18.07 -28.88 -2.54
N PRO A 443 -18.62 -29.41 -1.42
CA PRO A 443 -18.86 -30.83 -1.26
C PRO A 443 -19.73 -31.40 -2.39
N GLU A 444 -19.55 -32.67 -2.76
CA GLU A 444 -20.25 -33.31 -3.89
C GLU A 444 -21.80 -33.20 -3.84
N ASN A 445 -22.35 -33.07 -2.65
CA ASN A 445 -23.79 -32.95 -2.43
C ASN A 445 -24.28 -31.50 -2.38
N VAL A 446 -23.43 -30.50 -2.66
CA VAL A 446 -23.77 -29.07 -2.67
C VAL A 446 -23.87 -28.57 -4.11
N THR A 447 -24.98 -27.93 -4.43
CA THR A 447 -25.18 -27.27 -5.72
C THR A 447 -24.91 -25.78 -5.60
N ILE A 448 -24.08 -25.23 -6.50
CA ILE A 448 -23.79 -23.81 -6.61
C ILE A 448 -24.53 -23.26 -7.85
N SER A 449 -25.33 -22.24 -7.66
CA SER A 449 -26.01 -21.51 -8.76
C SER A 449 -25.64 -20.02 -8.70
N TYR A 450 -25.60 -19.37 -9.86
CA TYR A 450 -25.13 -17.98 -9.97
C TYR A 450 -26.10 -17.09 -10.74
N GLU A 451 -26.22 -15.84 -10.27
CA GLU A 451 -26.85 -14.74 -11.00
C GLU A 451 -26.16 -13.42 -10.61
N LYS A 452 -25.84 -12.58 -11.58
CA LYS A 452 -25.12 -11.32 -11.32
C LYS A 452 -25.96 -10.32 -10.49
N GLY A 453 -27.24 -10.16 -10.81
CA GLY A 453 -28.17 -9.30 -10.09
C GLY A 453 -28.01 -7.80 -10.37
N SER A 454 -26.80 -7.26 -10.21
CA SER A 454 -26.47 -5.85 -10.51
C SER A 454 -25.04 -5.74 -11.04
N GLU A 455 -24.69 -4.61 -11.64
CA GLU A 455 -23.30 -4.15 -11.76
C GLU A 455 -22.84 -3.50 -10.44
N VAL A 456 -21.57 -3.08 -10.34
CA VAL A 456 -21.08 -2.39 -9.14
C VAL A 456 -21.89 -1.10 -8.91
N ARG A 457 -22.11 -0.30 -9.94
CA ARG A 457 -22.82 0.99 -9.85
C ARG A 457 -24.17 1.01 -10.54
N GLU A 458 -24.38 0.14 -11.52
CA GLU A 458 -25.55 0.20 -12.41
C GLU A 458 -26.50 -0.99 -12.21
N LYS A 459 -27.76 -0.78 -12.54
CA LYS A 459 -28.76 -1.84 -12.54
C LYS A 459 -28.63 -2.70 -13.80
N VAL A 460 -28.76 -4.01 -13.63
CA VAL A 460 -28.90 -4.97 -14.74
C VAL A 460 -30.39 -5.13 -15.05
N ILE A 461 -30.75 -5.12 -16.32
CA ILE A 461 -32.14 -5.30 -16.77
C ILE A 461 -32.68 -6.65 -16.26
N ASN A 462 -33.77 -6.62 -15.48
CA ASN A 462 -34.34 -7.77 -14.79
C ASN A 462 -33.36 -8.53 -13.89
N GLY A 463 -32.23 -7.89 -13.48
CA GLY A 463 -31.20 -8.53 -12.69
C GLY A 463 -31.68 -8.89 -11.28
N VAL A 464 -32.34 -7.95 -10.61
CA VAL A 464 -32.89 -8.18 -9.26
C VAL A 464 -33.94 -9.27 -9.28
N GLU A 465 -34.87 -9.27 -10.26
CA GLU A 465 -35.91 -10.28 -10.38
C GLU A 465 -35.35 -11.68 -10.59
N LYS A 466 -34.31 -11.83 -11.45
CA LYS A 466 -33.63 -13.12 -11.66
C LYS A 466 -32.90 -13.57 -10.41
N ALA A 467 -32.20 -12.65 -9.72
CA ALA A 467 -31.53 -12.92 -8.47
C ALA A 467 -32.50 -13.41 -7.38
N VAL A 468 -33.64 -12.75 -7.23
CA VAL A 468 -34.71 -13.16 -6.30
C VAL A 468 -35.27 -14.54 -6.67
N GLN A 469 -35.49 -14.81 -7.97
CA GLN A 469 -35.94 -16.11 -8.42
C GLN A 469 -34.96 -17.21 -8.07
N LEU A 470 -33.65 -16.98 -8.31
CA LEU A 470 -32.59 -17.91 -7.97
C LEU A 470 -32.51 -18.12 -6.45
N ALA A 471 -32.44 -17.04 -5.69
CA ALA A 471 -32.37 -17.02 -4.24
C ALA A 471 -33.51 -17.79 -3.58
N ASN A 472 -34.71 -17.72 -4.16
CA ASN A 472 -35.89 -18.39 -3.63
C ASN A 472 -35.77 -19.93 -3.68
N SER A 473 -34.92 -20.49 -4.55
CA SER A 473 -34.70 -21.94 -4.64
C SER A 473 -33.55 -22.43 -3.74
N ALA A 474 -32.71 -21.55 -3.22
CA ALA A 474 -31.51 -21.88 -2.44
C ALA A 474 -31.80 -22.07 -0.95
N ASP A 475 -30.93 -22.78 -0.25
CA ASP A 475 -30.93 -22.90 1.21
C ASP A 475 -30.27 -21.69 1.88
N VAL A 476 -29.16 -21.20 1.25
CA VAL A 476 -28.35 -20.07 1.70
C VAL A 476 -27.99 -19.21 0.49
N ILE A 477 -27.92 -17.91 0.72
CA ILE A 477 -27.56 -16.93 -0.30
C ILE A 477 -26.22 -16.31 0.09
N VAL A 478 -25.25 -16.33 -0.85
CA VAL A 478 -23.97 -15.62 -0.75
C VAL A 478 -24.01 -14.42 -1.68
N LEU A 479 -24.04 -13.22 -1.09
CA LEU A 479 -24.01 -11.96 -1.83
C LEU A 479 -22.58 -11.43 -1.89
N ALA A 480 -21.97 -11.39 -3.08
CA ALA A 480 -20.67 -10.79 -3.33
C ALA A 480 -20.84 -9.34 -3.81
N LEU A 481 -20.78 -8.41 -2.89
CA LEU A 481 -21.02 -6.97 -3.08
C LEU A 481 -19.72 -6.17 -2.89
N GLY A 482 -19.79 -4.86 -3.10
CA GLY A 482 -18.70 -3.92 -2.84
C GLY A 482 -18.34 -3.07 -4.05
N GLY A 483 -17.04 -2.81 -4.23
CA GLY A 483 -16.51 -1.91 -5.23
C GLY A 483 -15.68 -2.58 -6.31
N SER A 484 -15.03 -1.73 -7.10
CA SER A 484 -14.05 -2.11 -8.12
C SER A 484 -13.13 -0.94 -8.44
N SER A 485 -11.84 -1.20 -8.60
CA SER A 485 -10.87 -0.31 -9.22
C SER A 485 -10.36 -0.84 -10.57
N ALA A 486 -11.10 -1.79 -11.16
CA ALA A 486 -10.74 -2.41 -12.43
C ALA A 486 -10.81 -1.41 -13.60
N ARG A 487 -9.67 -1.17 -14.23
CA ARG A 487 -9.54 -0.35 -15.45
C ARG A 487 -9.86 -1.17 -16.68
N ASN A 488 -10.38 -0.52 -17.73
CA ASN A 488 -10.61 -1.12 -19.03
C ASN A 488 -10.05 -0.26 -20.17
N PHE A 489 -9.87 -0.83 -21.36
CA PHE A 489 -9.25 -0.17 -22.51
C PHE A 489 -10.13 0.87 -23.19
N ASP A 490 -11.38 1.06 -22.78
CA ASP A 490 -12.28 2.10 -23.27
C ASP A 490 -12.24 3.38 -22.41
N MET A 491 -11.44 3.39 -21.33
CA MET A 491 -11.31 4.51 -20.40
C MET A 491 -10.28 5.53 -20.90
N GLU A 492 -10.45 6.78 -20.47
CA GLU A 492 -9.52 7.86 -20.69
C GLU A 492 -8.68 8.14 -19.45
N PHE A 493 -7.41 8.49 -19.66
CA PHE A 493 -6.44 8.74 -18.61
C PHE A 493 -5.75 10.09 -18.79
N LEU A 494 -5.31 10.67 -17.69
CA LEU A 494 -4.42 11.82 -17.70
C LEU A 494 -2.99 11.37 -18.06
N ASN A 495 -2.10 12.34 -18.31
CA ASN A 495 -0.70 12.08 -18.66
C ASN A 495 0.11 11.41 -17.53
N ASN A 496 -0.38 11.39 -16.30
CA ASN A 496 0.19 10.67 -15.17
C ASN A 496 -0.47 9.30 -14.90
N GLY A 497 -1.40 8.86 -15.75
CA GLY A 497 -2.09 7.58 -15.61
C GLY A 497 -3.31 7.57 -14.71
N ALA A 498 -3.64 8.70 -14.09
CA ALA A 498 -4.86 8.82 -13.30
C ALA A 498 -6.11 8.83 -14.21
N VAL A 499 -7.22 8.26 -13.74
CA VAL A 499 -8.48 8.19 -14.49
C VAL A 499 -9.03 9.59 -14.74
N SER A 500 -9.38 9.92 -16.00
CA SER A 500 -9.99 11.19 -16.38
C SER A 500 -11.48 11.09 -16.71
N SER A 501 -11.96 9.90 -17.05
CA SER A 501 -13.37 9.64 -17.36
C SER A 501 -14.10 8.94 -16.21
N LYS A 502 -15.43 9.04 -16.19
CA LYS A 502 -16.24 8.22 -15.27
C LYS A 502 -16.31 6.80 -15.81
N GLY A 503 -15.49 5.91 -15.23
CA GLY A 503 -15.61 4.48 -15.50
C GLY A 503 -16.97 3.96 -15.04
N PRO A 504 -17.69 3.15 -15.84
CA PRO A 504 -19.05 2.74 -15.53
C PRO A 504 -19.19 1.90 -14.25
N ASN A 505 -18.17 1.12 -13.91
CA ASN A 505 -18.22 0.17 -12.78
C ASN A 505 -17.09 0.35 -11.75
N MET A 506 -16.46 1.51 -11.68
CA MET A 506 -15.42 1.83 -10.68
C MET A 506 -16.00 2.67 -9.54
N ASP A 507 -15.52 2.43 -8.34
CA ASP A 507 -15.76 3.27 -7.16
C ASP A 507 -14.47 3.53 -6.34
N ALA A 508 -13.35 2.94 -6.74
CA ALA A 508 -12.01 3.15 -6.17
C ALA A 508 -10.95 3.23 -7.30
N GLY A 509 -9.72 3.58 -6.96
CA GLY A 509 -8.59 3.79 -7.88
C GLY A 509 -8.16 5.24 -7.97
N GLU A 510 -7.06 5.51 -8.64
CA GLU A 510 -6.49 6.86 -8.75
C GLU A 510 -7.42 7.84 -9.48
N ASN A 511 -7.78 8.97 -8.85
CA ASN A 511 -8.81 9.94 -9.23
C ASN A 511 -10.27 9.43 -9.18
N VAL A 512 -10.52 8.27 -8.60
CA VAL A 512 -11.88 7.75 -8.39
C VAL A 512 -12.29 8.01 -6.94
N ASP A 513 -12.30 9.28 -6.57
CA ASP A 513 -12.74 9.74 -5.27
C ASP A 513 -14.27 9.74 -5.18
N VAL A 514 -14.82 9.44 -4.01
CA VAL A 514 -16.27 9.43 -3.78
C VAL A 514 -16.68 10.46 -2.74
N ALA A 515 -17.83 11.08 -2.93
CA ALA A 515 -18.41 11.98 -1.92
C ALA A 515 -19.15 11.20 -0.83
N ASP A 516 -19.73 10.05 -1.18
CA ASP A 516 -20.49 9.19 -0.30
C ASP A 516 -19.87 7.79 -0.24
N LEU A 517 -19.73 7.28 0.99
CA LEU A 517 -19.17 5.96 1.28
C LEU A 517 -20.23 4.84 1.28
N ALA A 518 -21.49 5.13 1.11
CA ALA A 518 -22.52 4.11 0.96
C ALA A 518 -22.27 3.24 -0.28
N LEU A 519 -22.65 1.98 -0.22
CA LEU A 519 -22.66 1.15 -1.43
C LEU A 519 -23.67 1.73 -2.44
N PRO A 520 -23.41 1.61 -3.75
CA PRO A 520 -24.30 2.09 -4.79
C PRO A 520 -25.73 1.53 -4.66
N ASP A 521 -26.75 2.35 -4.97
CA ASP A 521 -28.17 2.01 -4.85
C ASP A 521 -28.55 0.69 -5.52
N ALA A 522 -27.92 0.35 -6.65
CA ALA A 522 -28.18 -0.91 -7.36
C ALA A 522 -27.86 -2.15 -6.49
N GLN A 523 -26.83 -2.08 -5.67
CA GLN A 523 -26.44 -3.16 -4.76
C GLN A 523 -27.32 -3.18 -3.50
N ILE A 524 -27.69 -2.02 -2.97
CA ILE A 524 -28.60 -1.92 -1.82
C ILE A 524 -29.99 -2.48 -2.19
N GLU A 525 -30.52 -2.13 -3.37
CA GLU A 525 -31.78 -2.67 -3.86
C GLU A 525 -31.73 -4.20 -4.03
N LEU A 526 -30.63 -4.72 -4.57
CA LEU A 526 -30.39 -6.16 -4.69
C LEU A 526 -30.37 -6.84 -3.32
N PHE A 527 -29.63 -6.26 -2.35
CA PHE A 527 -29.57 -6.78 -0.97
C PHE A 527 -30.95 -6.83 -0.32
N GLN A 528 -31.70 -5.73 -0.37
CA GLN A 528 -33.04 -5.62 0.22
C GLN A 528 -34.02 -6.63 -0.39
N ALA A 529 -34.03 -6.76 -1.72
CA ALA A 529 -34.90 -7.69 -2.43
C ALA A 529 -34.60 -9.17 -2.06
N VAL A 530 -33.35 -9.53 -1.96
CA VAL A 530 -32.92 -10.88 -1.56
C VAL A 530 -33.20 -11.12 -0.08
N ARG A 531 -32.93 -10.14 0.79
CA ARG A 531 -33.18 -10.23 2.23
C ARG A 531 -34.66 -10.41 2.58
N ALA A 532 -35.56 -9.81 1.79
CA ALA A 532 -37.02 -9.93 1.97
C ALA A 532 -37.51 -11.37 1.85
N LEU A 533 -36.75 -12.30 1.28
CA LEU A 533 -37.10 -13.73 1.21
C LEU A 533 -37.05 -14.44 2.56
N GLY A 534 -36.44 -13.84 3.58
CA GLY A 534 -36.31 -14.41 4.93
C GLY A 534 -35.37 -15.62 5.04
N LYS A 535 -34.54 -15.85 4.03
CA LYS A 535 -33.51 -16.92 4.01
C LYS A 535 -32.21 -16.42 4.63
N PRO A 536 -31.30 -17.31 5.05
CA PRO A 536 -29.96 -16.94 5.47
C PRO A 536 -29.19 -16.23 4.36
N VAL A 537 -28.67 -15.04 4.67
CA VAL A 537 -27.87 -14.21 3.75
C VAL A 537 -26.47 -13.99 4.33
N VAL A 538 -25.47 -14.42 3.59
CA VAL A 538 -24.05 -14.19 3.84
C VAL A 538 -23.58 -13.12 2.87
N VAL A 539 -23.05 -11.99 3.36
CA VAL A 539 -22.49 -10.94 2.52
C VAL A 539 -20.96 -11.01 2.55
N VAL A 540 -20.36 -11.03 1.38
CA VAL A 540 -18.90 -10.92 1.17
C VAL A 540 -18.64 -9.61 0.46
N LEU A 541 -17.97 -8.68 1.13
CA LEU A 541 -17.58 -7.39 0.57
C LEU A 541 -16.22 -7.49 -0.10
N VAL A 542 -16.16 -7.18 -1.38
CA VAL A 542 -14.93 -7.00 -2.16
C VAL A 542 -14.79 -5.50 -2.40
N GLN A 543 -13.82 -4.84 -1.75
CA GLN A 543 -13.80 -3.36 -1.70
C GLN A 543 -12.40 -2.79 -1.49
N GLY A 544 -12.12 -1.64 -2.10
CA GLY A 544 -10.85 -0.91 -1.98
C GLY A 544 -10.85 0.16 -0.90
N ARG A 545 -11.97 0.34 -0.18
CA ARG A 545 -12.16 1.32 0.90
C ARG A 545 -13.17 0.82 1.93
N PRO A 546 -13.18 1.33 3.17
CA PRO A 546 -14.22 1.00 4.14
C PRO A 546 -15.53 1.70 3.78
N ASN A 547 -16.44 0.99 3.11
CA ASN A 547 -17.76 1.50 2.81
C ASN A 547 -18.63 1.60 4.08
N ALA A 548 -19.51 2.62 4.12
CA ALA A 548 -20.52 2.76 5.15
C ALA A 548 -21.68 1.79 4.87
N ILE A 549 -21.85 0.79 5.71
CA ILE A 549 -22.76 -0.35 5.48
C ILE A 549 -23.70 -0.65 6.67
N PRO A 550 -24.30 0.36 7.32
CA PRO A 550 -25.07 0.12 8.54
C PRO A 550 -26.26 -0.85 8.32
N GLU A 551 -26.99 -0.72 7.20
CA GLU A 551 -28.12 -1.58 6.90
C GLU A 551 -27.72 -3.04 6.67
N ILE A 552 -26.64 -3.28 5.93
CA ILE A 552 -26.11 -4.64 5.70
C ILE A 552 -25.61 -5.23 7.01
N SER A 553 -24.89 -4.42 7.80
CA SER A 553 -24.40 -4.83 9.12
C SER A 553 -25.52 -5.28 10.05
N GLU A 554 -26.65 -4.61 10.04
CA GLU A 554 -27.80 -4.96 10.90
C GLU A 554 -28.56 -6.20 10.42
N GLN A 555 -28.66 -6.41 9.10
CA GLN A 555 -29.60 -7.36 8.52
C GLN A 555 -28.97 -8.63 7.97
N ALA A 556 -27.68 -8.65 7.60
CA ALA A 556 -27.02 -9.87 7.15
C ALA A 556 -26.91 -10.90 8.28
N ASP A 557 -27.05 -12.19 7.95
CA ASP A 557 -26.84 -13.27 8.93
C ASP A 557 -25.35 -13.56 9.15
N ALA A 558 -24.51 -13.35 8.11
CA ALA A 558 -23.06 -13.22 8.23
C ALA A 558 -22.54 -12.14 7.29
N LEU A 559 -21.46 -11.50 7.71
CA LEU A 559 -20.81 -10.40 6.98
C LEU A 559 -19.30 -10.55 7.05
N LEU A 560 -18.65 -10.55 5.89
CA LEU A 560 -17.21 -10.58 5.77
C LEU A 560 -16.74 -9.45 4.86
N THR A 561 -15.55 -8.90 5.11
CA THR A 561 -14.82 -8.13 4.10
C THR A 561 -13.57 -8.88 3.69
N ALA A 562 -13.38 -9.01 2.39
CA ALA A 562 -12.20 -9.62 1.78
C ALA A 562 -11.24 -8.55 1.21
N TRP A 563 -11.66 -7.27 1.23
CA TRP A 563 -10.97 -6.17 0.55
C TRP A 563 -10.82 -6.49 -0.95
N TYR A 564 -9.71 -6.13 -1.59
CA TYR A 564 -9.34 -6.70 -2.89
C TYR A 564 -8.33 -7.84 -2.64
N PRO A 565 -8.80 -9.09 -2.61
CA PRO A 565 -8.04 -10.22 -2.08
C PRO A 565 -7.04 -10.84 -3.07
N GLY A 566 -6.79 -10.21 -4.22
CA GLY A 566 -5.83 -10.68 -5.22
C GLY A 566 -6.27 -11.92 -6.00
N ALA A 567 -5.35 -12.50 -6.75
CA ALA A 567 -5.64 -13.58 -7.69
C ALA A 567 -6.18 -14.86 -7.02
N GLN A 568 -5.83 -15.13 -5.77
CA GLN A 568 -6.28 -16.31 -5.01
C GLN A 568 -7.49 -16.03 -4.09
N GLY A 569 -8.08 -14.85 -4.20
CA GLY A 569 -9.16 -14.37 -3.33
C GLY A 569 -10.37 -15.29 -3.29
N GLY A 570 -10.82 -15.78 -4.44
CA GLY A 570 -11.99 -16.67 -4.49
C GLY A 570 -11.77 -18.01 -3.79
N THR A 571 -10.56 -18.58 -3.87
CA THR A 571 -10.19 -19.76 -3.10
C THR A 571 -10.25 -19.49 -1.61
N ALA A 572 -9.64 -18.39 -1.15
CA ALA A 572 -9.60 -18.03 0.27
C ALA A 572 -11.01 -17.78 0.85
N VAL A 573 -11.87 -17.05 0.11
CA VAL A 573 -13.26 -16.83 0.50
C VAL A 573 -14.02 -18.15 0.62
N ALA A 574 -13.91 -19.01 -0.37
CA ALA A 574 -14.60 -20.32 -0.35
C ALA A 574 -14.13 -21.20 0.82
N GLU A 575 -12.82 -21.23 1.11
CA GLU A 575 -12.28 -21.96 2.27
C GLU A 575 -12.84 -21.45 3.59
N VAL A 576 -12.95 -20.12 3.75
CA VAL A 576 -13.58 -19.52 4.94
C VAL A 576 -15.05 -19.92 5.01
N LEU A 577 -15.81 -19.76 3.92
CA LEU A 577 -17.26 -20.05 3.91
C LEU A 577 -17.56 -21.51 4.22
N PHE A 578 -16.72 -22.46 3.78
CA PHE A 578 -16.87 -23.91 4.07
C PHE A 578 -16.17 -24.33 5.40
N GLY A 579 -15.45 -23.41 6.07
CA GLY A 579 -14.78 -23.70 7.34
C GLY A 579 -13.49 -24.52 7.21
N MET A 580 -12.89 -24.54 6.01
CA MET A 580 -11.57 -25.13 5.75
C MET A 580 -10.46 -24.22 6.33
N THR A 581 -10.69 -22.91 6.32
CA THR A 581 -9.86 -21.89 6.95
C THR A 581 -10.68 -21.15 7.99
N ASN A 582 -10.11 -20.99 9.20
CA ASN A 582 -10.69 -20.17 10.25
C ASN A 582 -10.29 -18.70 10.01
N PRO A 583 -11.25 -17.75 9.84
CA PRO A 583 -10.93 -16.36 9.59
C PRO A 583 -10.10 -15.77 10.74
N SER A 584 -9.06 -15.01 10.39
CA SER A 584 -8.14 -14.41 11.35
C SER A 584 -7.79 -12.95 11.03
N GLY A 585 -8.34 -12.40 9.94
CA GLY A 585 -8.15 -11.00 9.57
C GLY A 585 -8.75 -10.05 10.58
N LYS A 586 -8.07 -8.94 10.82
CA LYS A 586 -8.54 -7.82 11.67
C LYS A 586 -8.61 -6.55 10.84
N LEU A 587 -9.60 -5.71 11.10
CA LEU A 587 -9.77 -4.46 10.35
C LEU A 587 -8.55 -3.56 10.50
N PRO A 588 -7.84 -3.20 9.42
CA PRO A 588 -6.71 -2.27 9.49
C PRO A 588 -7.18 -0.81 9.51
N VAL A 589 -8.50 -0.60 9.42
CA VAL A 589 -9.16 0.70 9.37
C VAL A 589 -10.53 0.61 10.04
N SER A 590 -10.97 1.70 10.64
CA SER A 590 -12.33 1.85 11.17
C SER A 590 -13.34 1.91 10.03
N ILE A 591 -14.48 1.26 10.16
CA ILE A 591 -15.59 1.36 9.19
C ILE A 591 -16.57 2.42 9.67
N PRO A 592 -16.83 3.49 8.89
CA PRO A 592 -17.77 4.55 9.26
C PRO A 592 -19.23 4.10 9.19
N ARG A 593 -20.11 4.80 9.91
CA ARG A 593 -21.57 4.63 9.79
C ARG A 593 -22.13 5.39 8.60
N SER A 594 -21.54 6.54 8.30
CA SER A 594 -21.93 7.41 7.19
C SER A 594 -20.76 8.31 6.79
N SER A 595 -20.84 8.88 5.60
CA SER A 595 -19.87 9.89 5.14
C SER A 595 -19.88 11.15 6.00
N GLY A 596 -21.00 11.48 6.64
CA GLY A 596 -21.13 12.62 7.54
C GLY A 596 -20.37 12.49 8.87
N GLN A 597 -19.96 11.26 9.23
CA GLN A 597 -19.22 10.98 10.46
C GLN A 597 -17.71 11.33 10.34
N LEU A 598 -17.19 11.45 9.11
CA LEU A 598 -15.75 11.67 8.91
C LEU A 598 -15.25 12.99 9.53
N PRO A 599 -14.03 12.97 10.11
CA PRO A 599 -13.11 11.84 10.21
C PRO A 599 -13.49 10.84 11.31
N VAL A 600 -13.32 9.56 11.03
CA VAL A 600 -13.55 8.47 11.98
C VAL A 600 -12.39 7.47 11.95
N TYR A 601 -11.47 7.59 12.87
CA TYR A 601 -10.39 6.65 13.12
C TYR A 601 -10.25 6.43 14.62
N TYR A 602 -9.81 5.23 15.02
CA TYR A 602 -9.84 4.81 16.43
C TYR A 602 -8.96 5.67 17.35
N ASN A 603 -7.85 6.23 16.83
CA ASN A 603 -6.86 6.99 17.58
C ASN A 603 -7.13 8.50 17.57
N GLN A 604 -8.39 8.91 17.70
CA GLN A 604 -8.77 10.30 17.86
C GLN A 604 -8.24 10.88 19.18
N LYS A 605 -8.01 12.19 19.19
CA LYS A 605 -7.63 12.92 20.41
C LYS A 605 -8.81 13.04 21.37
N VAL A 606 -8.52 13.06 22.68
CA VAL A 606 -9.51 13.36 23.70
C VAL A 606 -9.74 14.86 23.74
N GLY A 607 -10.98 15.32 23.73
CA GLY A 607 -11.25 16.76 23.81
C GLY A 607 -12.71 17.15 23.68
N GLU A 608 -13.55 16.26 23.18
CA GLU A 608 -14.97 16.50 23.02
C GLU A 608 -15.74 16.32 24.34
N TYR A 609 -16.78 17.17 24.59
CA TYR A 609 -17.72 17.01 25.71
C TYR A 609 -18.70 15.83 25.50
N LYS A 610 -18.95 15.48 24.23
CA LYS A 610 -19.86 14.44 23.85
C LYS A 610 -19.33 13.76 22.59
N GLU A 611 -19.21 12.44 22.62
CA GLU A 611 -18.73 11.64 21.50
C GLU A 611 -19.77 11.56 20.37
N ASP A 612 -21.08 11.36 20.74
CA ASP A 612 -22.14 11.21 19.77
C ASP A 612 -22.56 12.55 19.16
N TYR A 613 -22.88 12.52 17.87
CA TYR A 613 -23.62 13.57 17.19
C TYR A 613 -25.05 13.65 17.75
N PHE A 614 -25.81 14.66 17.32
CA PHE A 614 -27.22 14.76 17.71
C PHE A 614 -28.08 13.64 17.09
N ASP A 615 -27.75 13.24 15.87
CA ASP A 615 -28.50 12.35 14.99
C ASP A 615 -27.77 11.03 14.64
N GLU A 616 -26.49 10.89 15.04
CA GLU A 616 -25.70 9.67 14.78
C GLU A 616 -24.76 9.39 15.97
N ARG A 617 -24.34 8.14 16.12
CA ARG A 617 -23.29 7.76 17.07
C ARG A 617 -21.92 8.26 16.60
N GLY A 618 -21.09 8.73 17.53
CA GLY A 618 -19.71 9.16 17.24
C GLY A 618 -18.74 7.99 17.00
N SER A 619 -19.02 6.81 17.61
CA SER A 619 -18.20 5.61 17.41
C SER A 619 -18.35 5.05 15.99
N ALA A 620 -17.28 4.48 15.44
CA ALA A 620 -17.31 3.75 14.18
C ALA A 620 -18.38 2.65 14.16
N LEU A 621 -18.77 2.19 12.97
CA LEU A 621 -19.64 1.01 12.82
C LEU A 621 -18.88 -0.26 13.28
N TYR A 622 -17.63 -0.39 12.83
CA TYR A 622 -16.67 -1.38 13.31
C TYR A 622 -15.33 -0.68 13.56
N ASN A 623 -14.74 -0.95 14.72
CA ASN A 623 -13.50 -0.30 15.14
C ASN A 623 -12.27 -0.96 14.49
N PHE A 624 -11.17 -0.20 14.40
CA PHE A 624 -9.85 -0.72 14.06
C PHE A 624 -9.48 -1.95 14.92
N GLY A 625 -8.87 -2.94 14.30
CA GLY A 625 -8.46 -4.18 14.95
C GLY A 625 -9.57 -5.21 15.12
N TYR A 626 -10.84 -4.86 14.86
CA TYR A 626 -11.97 -5.77 15.01
C TYR A 626 -11.96 -6.89 13.95
N GLY A 627 -12.35 -8.09 14.36
CA GLY A 627 -12.56 -9.24 13.49
C GLY A 627 -12.89 -10.46 14.33
N LEU A 628 -13.95 -11.19 13.94
CA LEU A 628 -14.40 -12.42 14.56
C LEU A 628 -13.61 -13.63 14.03
N SER A 629 -13.71 -14.74 14.74
CA SER A 629 -13.16 -16.03 14.38
C SER A 629 -14.22 -17.12 14.61
N TYR A 630 -14.05 -18.29 14.01
CA TYR A 630 -14.80 -19.50 14.42
C TYR A 630 -14.34 -20.02 15.77
N SER A 631 -13.19 -19.53 16.26
CA SER A 631 -12.69 -19.77 17.62
C SER A 631 -13.16 -18.65 18.56
N ASP A 632 -13.33 -18.99 19.81
CA ASP A 632 -13.70 -18.07 20.90
C ASP A 632 -12.47 -17.86 21.80
N PHE A 633 -11.86 -16.68 21.69
CA PHE A 633 -10.66 -16.30 22.42
C PHE A 633 -11.00 -15.43 23.63
N GLU A 634 -10.60 -15.91 24.81
CA GLU A 634 -10.77 -15.20 26.08
C GLU A 634 -9.42 -14.65 26.56
N TYR A 635 -9.30 -13.35 26.64
CA TYR A 635 -8.17 -12.66 27.27
C TYR A 635 -8.35 -12.70 28.79
N GLN A 636 -7.55 -13.51 29.45
CA GLN A 636 -7.76 -13.84 30.88
C GLN A 636 -6.97 -12.93 31.81
N LYS A 637 -5.75 -12.54 31.41
CA LYS A 637 -4.83 -11.86 32.29
C LYS A 637 -3.79 -11.06 31.54
N ILE A 638 -3.42 -9.92 32.10
CA ILE A 638 -2.23 -9.14 31.76
C ILE A 638 -1.36 -8.97 33.00
N GLU A 639 -0.09 -9.29 32.92
CA GLU A 639 0.89 -9.15 33.99
C GLU A 639 2.12 -8.41 33.49
N THR A 640 2.70 -7.57 34.32
CA THR A 640 4.02 -6.99 34.11
C THR A 640 4.89 -7.15 35.32
N THR A 641 6.17 -7.42 35.13
CA THR A 641 7.15 -7.56 36.24
C THR A 641 7.58 -6.18 36.75
N ARG A 642 7.47 -5.14 35.95
CA ARG A 642 7.83 -3.76 36.28
C ARG A 642 6.66 -2.84 35.95
N THR A 643 6.15 -2.17 36.97
CA THR A 643 5.06 -1.19 36.83
C THR A 643 5.58 0.24 36.72
N ASN A 644 6.89 0.46 36.87
CA ASN A 644 7.51 1.76 36.69
C ASN A 644 8.93 1.63 36.15
N LEU A 645 9.33 2.58 35.32
CA LEU A 645 10.68 2.82 34.81
C LEU A 645 10.95 4.32 34.87
N THR A 646 12.21 4.70 35.07
CA THR A 646 12.63 6.08 34.93
C THR A 646 12.87 6.43 33.47
N ILE A 647 12.84 7.73 33.13
CA ILE A 647 13.22 8.22 31.80
C ILE A 647 14.62 7.71 31.43
N ALA A 648 15.59 7.79 32.35
CA ALA A 648 16.96 7.34 32.10
C ALA A 648 17.06 5.82 31.85
N GLU A 649 16.24 4.99 32.50
CA GLU A 649 16.20 3.54 32.22
C GLU A 649 15.63 3.27 30.81
N LEU A 650 14.58 3.96 30.40
CA LEU A 650 14.01 3.83 29.07
C LEU A 650 14.99 4.32 27.98
N GLU A 651 15.69 5.44 28.21
CA GLU A 651 16.76 5.93 27.33
C GLU A 651 17.96 4.99 27.26
N ALA A 652 18.21 4.20 28.31
CA ALA A 652 19.24 3.16 28.34
C ALA A 652 18.80 1.85 27.64
N GLY A 653 17.54 1.79 27.12
CA GLY A 653 17.04 0.65 26.36
C GLY A 653 16.21 -0.35 27.18
N GLU A 654 15.93 -0.06 28.47
CA GLU A 654 14.96 -0.85 29.23
C GLU A 654 13.55 -0.72 28.64
N GLN A 655 12.75 -1.79 28.77
CA GLN A 655 11.40 -1.87 28.24
C GLN A 655 10.43 -2.40 29.30
N PHE A 656 9.17 -2.02 29.18
CA PHE A 656 8.08 -2.70 29.87
C PHE A 656 7.70 -3.96 29.09
N GLU A 657 7.60 -5.08 29.80
CA GLU A 657 7.16 -6.36 29.26
C GLU A 657 5.79 -6.73 29.84
N PHE A 658 4.85 -7.07 28.96
CA PHE A 658 3.51 -7.50 29.32
C PHE A 658 3.31 -8.95 28.90
N ARG A 659 3.01 -9.81 29.86
CA ARG A 659 2.64 -11.20 29.66
C ARG A 659 1.13 -11.30 29.61
N ILE A 660 0.60 -11.76 28.51
CA ILE A 660 -0.83 -11.87 28.24
C ILE A 660 -1.19 -13.34 28.16
N THR A 661 -2.19 -13.77 28.94
CA THR A 661 -2.72 -15.14 28.93
C THR A 661 -4.03 -15.15 28.14
N ILE A 662 -4.10 -15.97 27.10
CA ILE A 662 -5.25 -16.08 26.20
C ILE A 662 -5.67 -17.55 26.10
N ALA A 663 -6.96 -17.84 26.29
CA ALA A 663 -7.53 -19.18 26.16
C ALA A 663 -8.45 -19.26 24.93
N ASN A 664 -8.28 -20.28 24.13
CA ASN A 664 -9.25 -20.68 23.13
C ASN A 664 -10.32 -21.59 23.78
N LYS A 665 -11.56 -21.08 23.88
CA LYS A 665 -12.68 -21.77 24.50
C LYS A 665 -13.44 -22.71 23.56
N SER A 666 -13.09 -22.73 22.28
CA SER A 666 -13.76 -23.50 21.23
C SER A 666 -13.04 -24.81 20.93
N ASP A 667 -13.73 -25.69 20.18
CA ASP A 667 -13.19 -26.96 19.69
C ASP A 667 -12.43 -26.82 18.36
N VAL A 668 -12.25 -25.59 17.88
CA VAL A 668 -11.56 -25.27 16.64
C VAL A 668 -10.29 -24.47 16.97
N ALA A 669 -9.15 -24.88 16.42
CA ALA A 669 -7.92 -24.08 16.48
C ALA A 669 -8.07 -22.81 15.64
N GLY A 670 -7.41 -21.73 16.01
CA GLY A 670 -7.46 -20.49 15.28
C GLY A 670 -6.28 -19.60 15.56
N GLN A 671 -6.10 -18.62 14.67
CA GLN A 671 -5.11 -17.55 14.84
C GLN A 671 -5.80 -16.33 15.47
N GLU A 672 -5.11 -15.71 16.41
CA GLU A 672 -5.53 -14.45 17.05
C GLU A 672 -4.43 -13.40 16.90
N VAL A 673 -4.84 -12.14 16.72
CA VAL A 673 -3.94 -10.99 16.73
C VAL A 673 -4.05 -10.30 18.07
N VAL A 674 -3.04 -10.49 18.88
CA VAL A 674 -2.93 -9.84 20.20
C VAL A 674 -2.39 -8.44 20.00
N GLN A 675 -3.15 -7.43 20.41
CA GLN A 675 -2.86 -6.02 20.17
C GLN A 675 -2.67 -5.30 21.50
N LEU A 676 -1.62 -4.48 21.62
CA LEU A 676 -1.33 -3.65 22.77
C LEU A 676 -1.50 -2.18 22.40
N TYR A 677 -2.31 -1.48 23.17
CA TYR A 677 -2.58 -0.06 23.02
C TYR A 677 -2.16 0.71 24.26
N ILE A 678 -1.80 1.97 24.09
CA ILE A 678 -1.53 2.89 25.19
C ILE A 678 -2.50 4.07 25.19
N HIS A 679 -2.73 4.63 26.38
CA HIS A 679 -3.26 5.97 26.58
C HIS A 679 -2.39 6.66 27.63
N ASP A 680 -1.77 7.78 27.25
CA ASP A 680 -0.97 8.60 28.13
C ASP A 680 -1.92 9.53 28.90
N GLU A 681 -2.00 9.35 30.24
CA GLU A 681 -2.92 10.08 31.10
C GLU A 681 -2.43 11.48 31.46
N GLU A 682 -1.12 11.72 31.38
CA GLU A 682 -0.47 12.92 31.85
C GLU A 682 0.57 13.44 30.85
N ALA A 683 0.17 14.29 29.92
CA ALA A 683 1.07 14.83 28.89
C ALA A 683 0.94 16.34 28.75
N SER A 684 1.98 16.98 28.20
CA SER A 684 2.00 18.42 27.90
C SER A 684 1.07 18.84 26.76
N ILE A 685 0.49 17.84 26.05
CA ILE A 685 -0.41 18.03 24.91
C ILE A 685 -1.62 17.08 25.03
N THR A 686 -2.71 17.40 24.34
CA THR A 686 -3.87 16.51 24.25
C THR A 686 -3.49 15.19 23.59
N ARG A 687 -3.67 14.07 24.31
CA ARG A 687 -3.34 12.74 23.85
C ARG A 687 -4.51 12.05 23.14
N ARG A 688 -4.20 10.99 22.43
CA ARG A 688 -5.16 10.14 21.71
C ARG A 688 -5.85 9.18 22.69
N LYS A 689 -7.09 8.81 22.38
CA LYS A 689 -7.87 7.84 23.16
C LYS A 689 -7.15 6.50 23.34
N LYS A 690 -6.59 5.99 22.25
CA LYS A 690 -5.73 4.81 22.22
C LYS A 690 -4.74 4.91 21.05
N GLU A 691 -3.58 4.28 21.19
CA GLU A 691 -2.54 4.19 20.16
C GLU A 691 -1.97 2.77 20.18
N LEU A 692 -2.01 2.05 19.05
CA LEU A 692 -1.35 0.75 18.90
C LEU A 692 0.17 0.92 19.02
N LYS A 693 0.81 0.08 19.84
CA LYS A 693 2.27 0.16 20.07
C LYS A 693 2.98 -1.18 20.00
N ASP A 694 2.24 -2.28 20.00
CA ASP A 694 2.77 -3.61 19.67
C ASP A 694 1.63 -4.56 19.31
N PHE A 695 1.92 -5.58 18.52
CA PHE A 695 0.99 -6.65 18.18
C PHE A 695 1.73 -7.94 17.86
N GLN A 696 1.07 -9.06 18.05
CA GLN A 696 1.58 -10.37 17.65
C GLN A 696 0.44 -11.27 17.18
N LYS A 697 0.60 -11.88 16.01
CA LYS A 697 -0.30 -12.92 15.50
C LYS A 697 0.18 -14.28 15.99
N ILE A 698 -0.71 -15.04 16.61
CA ILE A 698 -0.40 -16.34 17.22
C ILE A 698 -1.45 -17.38 16.85
N GLU A 699 -1.06 -18.64 16.81
CA GLU A 699 -1.99 -19.76 16.66
C GLU A 699 -2.27 -20.38 18.04
N ILE A 700 -3.56 -20.55 18.38
CA ILE A 700 -3.99 -21.17 19.63
C ILE A 700 -4.83 -22.40 19.32
N GLY A 701 -4.32 -23.57 19.66
CA GLY A 701 -5.01 -24.84 19.47
C GLY A 701 -6.37 -24.91 20.18
N ALA A 702 -7.26 -25.78 19.72
CA ALA A 702 -8.57 -26.00 20.33
C ALA A 702 -8.44 -26.32 21.82
N ARG A 703 -9.21 -25.64 22.68
CA ARG A 703 -9.20 -25.80 24.15
C ARG A 703 -7.83 -25.58 24.78
N LYS A 704 -6.93 -24.84 24.13
CA LYS A 704 -5.59 -24.52 24.67
C LYS A 704 -5.52 -23.10 25.19
N THR A 705 -4.58 -22.88 26.11
CA THR A 705 -4.18 -21.56 26.59
C THR A 705 -2.76 -21.29 26.16
N GLN A 706 -2.47 -20.05 25.78
CA GLN A 706 -1.15 -19.60 25.37
C GLN A 706 -0.79 -18.28 26.04
N GLU A 707 0.49 -18.07 26.28
CA GLU A 707 1.05 -16.82 26.75
C GLU A 707 1.77 -16.10 25.62
N VAL A 708 1.62 -14.77 25.58
CA VAL A 708 2.28 -13.87 24.65
C VAL A 708 2.97 -12.78 25.45
N ILE A 709 4.14 -12.35 25.00
CA ILE A 709 4.87 -11.23 25.59
C ILE A 709 4.92 -10.10 24.56
N LEU A 710 4.30 -8.98 24.91
CA LEU A 710 4.39 -7.73 24.15
C LEU A 710 5.26 -6.73 24.92
N LYS A 711 5.93 -5.81 24.20
CA LYS A 711 6.92 -4.89 24.78
C LYS A 711 6.72 -3.49 24.29
N ILE A 712 6.95 -2.51 25.17
CA ILE A 712 7.04 -1.10 24.80
C ILE A 712 8.24 -0.46 25.49
N GLY A 713 8.91 0.42 24.78
CA GLY A 713 10.09 1.13 25.24
C GLY A 713 10.06 2.61 24.90
N LEU A 714 11.23 3.20 24.74
CA LEU A 714 11.40 4.62 24.45
C LEU A 714 10.61 5.04 23.22
N ALA A 715 10.76 4.32 22.11
CA ALA A 715 10.18 4.70 20.82
C ALA A 715 8.63 4.74 20.85
N GLU A 716 8.00 3.79 21.56
CA GLU A 716 6.54 3.67 21.64
C GLU A 716 5.92 4.70 22.62
N LEU A 717 6.73 5.20 23.60
CA LEU A 717 6.27 6.09 24.67
C LEU A 717 6.57 7.56 24.43
N GLN A 718 7.47 7.91 23.49
CA GLN A 718 7.77 9.29 23.14
C GLN A 718 6.59 9.99 22.47
N ILE A 719 6.48 11.29 22.72
CA ILE A 719 5.50 12.19 22.11
C ILE A 719 6.22 13.38 21.45
N TRP A 720 5.58 13.99 20.45
CA TRP A 720 6.02 15.27 19.93
C TRP A 720 5.48 16.37 20.85
N SER A 721 6.26 16.74 21.87
CA SER A 721 5.86 17.56 22.99
C SER A 721 5.49 19.00 22.62
N ILE A 722 5.01 19.77 23.61
CA ILE A 722 4.76 21.20 23.46
C ILE A 722 6.02 21.99 23.09
N LYS A 723 7.21 21.44 23.33
CA LYS A 723 8.51 22.04 22.98
C LYS A 723 8.94 21.78 21.53
N ASN A 724 8.07 21.20 20.72
CA ASN A 724 8.33 20.82 19.32
C ASN A 724 9.57 19.93 19.15
N ARG A 725 9.66 18.87 19.95
CA ARG A 725 10.66 17.80 19.83
C ARG A 725 10.12 16.50 20.42
N TRP A 726 10.73 15.38 20.04
CA TRP A 726 10.44 14.11 20.66
C TRP A 726 10.96 14.11 22.10
N GLU A 727 10.08 13.82 23.04
CA GLU A 727 10.39 13.73 24.47
C GLU A 727 9.61 12.60 25.11
N LEU A 728 10.19 12.04 26.15
CA LEU A 728 9.52 11.19 27.10
C LEU A 728 9.07 12.06 28.28
N GLU A 729 7.81 12.02 28.63
CA GLU A 729 7.27 12.76 29.77
C GLU A 729 6.97 11.82 30.92
N ALA A 730 7.22 12.25 32.16
CA ALA A 730 6.89 11.46 33.35
C ALA A 730 5.39 11.54 33.61
N GLY A 731 4.77 10.42 33.93
CA GLY A 731 3.33 10.32 34.16
C GLY A 731 2.84 8.89 34.19
N ASN A 732 1.54 8.71 34.31
CA ASN A 732 0.87 7.43 34.24
C ASN A 732 0.46 7.14 32.79
N VAL A 733 0.73 5.92 32.36
CA VAL A 733 0.31 5.42 31.04
C VAL A 733 -0.57 4.19 31.23
N ARG A 734 -1.77 4.25 30.70
CA ARG A 734 -2.71 3.14 30.70
C ARG A 734 -2.44 2.24 29.50
N ILE A 735 -2.37 0.95 29.78
CA ILE A 735 -2.10 -0.10 28.79
C ILE A 735 -3.37 -0.91 28.60
N PHE A 736 -3.78 -1.11 27.34
CA PHE A 736 -4.90 -1.96 26.99
C PHE A 736 -4.43 -3.11 26.11
N VAL A 737 -4.98 -4.29 26.31
CA VAL A 737 -4.65 -5.48 25.51
C VAL A 737 -5.90 -6.22 25.09
N GLY A 738 -5.95 -6.66 23.83
CA GLY A 738 -7.08 -7.43 23.31
C GLY A 738 -6.97 -7.70 21.81
N GLY A 739 -8.07 -8.17 21.24
CA GLY A 739 -8.19 -8.48 19.81
C GLY A 739 -8.65 -7.30 18.93
N GLY A 740 -8.75 -6.10 19.49
CA GLY A 740 -9.16 -4.88 18.79
C GLY A 740 -9.09 -3.64 19.68
N SER A 741 -9.25 -2.46 19.08
CA SER A 741 -9.11 -1.17 19.78
C SER A 741 -10.20 -0.87 20.82
N ASP A 742 -11.30 -1.61 20.80
CA ASP A 742 -12.39 -1.53 21.78
C ASP A 742 -12.16 -2.33 23.05
N THR A 743 -11.01 -3.03 23.16
CA THR A 743 -10.67 -3.84 24.33
C THR A 743 -10.69 -3.04 25.64
N THR A 744 -11.07 -3.70 26.73
CA THR A 744 -11.17 -3.12 28.07
C THR A 744 -10.27 -3.79 29.10
N LEU A 745 -9.54 -4.87 28.72
CA LEU A 745 -8.54 -5.47 29.61
C LEU A 745 -7.35 -4.51 29.73
N GLU A 746 -7.10 -4.00 30.94
CA GLU A 746 -6.14 -2.92 31.14
C GLU A 746 -5.22 -3.11 32.34
N THR A 747 -4.10 -2.43 32.34
CA THR A 747 -3.18 -2.22 33.46
C THR A 747 -2.56 -0.82 33.38
N MET A 748 -1.85 -0.39 34.44
CA MET A 748 -1.21 0.91 34.51
C MET A 748 0.30 0.75 34.71
N ILE A 749 1.06 1.55 33.99
CA ILE A 749 2.50 1.77 34.25
C ILE A 749 2.77 3.23 34.57
N GLN A 750 3.92 3.49 35.13
CA GLN A 750 4.37 4.84 35.47
C GLN A 750 5.78 5.11 34.92
N ILE A 751 5.91 6.21 34.18
CA ILE A 751 7.19 6.78 33.80
C ILE A 751 7.60 7.77 34.90
N LYS A 752 8.81 7.61 35.45
CA LYS A 752 9.30 8.48 36.53
C LYS A 752 10.44 9.37 36.05
N ASN A 753 10.49 10.57 36.60
CA ASN A 753 11.72 11.33 36.57
C ASN A 753 12.80 10.57 37.36
N GLU A 754 14.08 10.92 37.18
CA GLU A 754 15.16 10.30 37.95
C GLU A 754 14.84 10.30 39.45
N VAL A 755 15.26 9.23 40.12
CA VAL A 755 15.20 9.15 41.58
C VAL A 755 16.19 10.18 42.12
N VAL A 756 15.67 11.27 42.67
CA VAL A 756 16.49 12.24 43.42
C VAL A 756 17.01 11.60 44.69
#